data_35af1397fbd6b1e21eed8cc040a650bc
#
_entry.id   35af1397fbd6b1e21eed8cc040a650bc
#
_cell.length_a   1.000
_cell.length_b   1.000
_cell.length_c   1.000
_cell.angle_alpha   90.00
_cell.angle_beta   90.00
_cell.angle_gamma   90.00
#
_symmetry.space_group_name_H-M   'P 1'
#
loop_
_entity.id
_entity.type
_entity.pdbx_description
1 polymer ?
#
loop_
_entity_poly.entity_id
_entity_poly.type
_entity_poly.pdbx_seq_one_letter_code
_entity_poly.pdbx_strand_id
1 'polypeptide(L)'
;MSIVIRLCLIAVVSLLAACANKNTVNEKSKPAEKPAVSAAVEDPYLWLEENDSTKSMDWVKARNADTVSKYANSADFGTMRDRILEVMDSKEKIPYVQKMGSFYYNVWRDKTHARGLWRRTTLDEYRKDNPKWETVIDLDALATDEKENWVWHGADCLRPDYRHCLIALSRGGADASVQREFDLKNKTWVKDGFNLPEAKSQMAWIDKDRVYVGTDFGPGSMTKSSYPRIAKEWKRGTPLASAETVYEGKDDDLSVAAYRDQTPGFQRDFVVRSLAFYNSETFVRGKDGKLTKIDVPNDMDVGVVREWITFKPRTDWNAGGKTYAAGSLLVSNFDDFMAGKRDITVLFEPTDTTSLEGFSITRHHVILSELHDVVSHLEVVTPPTKKGGEWKRSPLGGAPAMSTIQAGGVDSDESDAYFLTVTGFLEATTLYYGTIGKGEAKPIKHSPTFFDASKYAVNQYFATSKDGTRVPYFVVASKDMKMDGTTPTLLTGYGGFEISLQPYYSGGVGRAWLSHGGAYVVANIRGGGEYGPRWHQAALKGKRLRAYEDFAAVAEDLVAKKITSQPHLGALGGSNGGLLMGNMETLYPQLWAAIVCEVPLLDMKRYTHLSAGASWMAEYGDPDKPEDWAFIKTFSPYQNVEKGKKYPPILFTTSTRDDRVGPAQARKMAARMIEFGDDVSFYENIEGGHGAAADNKQAAFMSALAFTYLWEHTK
;
A
#
# COMPACT_ATOMS: atom_id res chain seq x y z
N MET A 1 14.05 -3.36 -9.77
CA MET A 1 13.13 -2.87 -10.82
C MET A 1 11.74 -3.47 -10.72
N SER A 2 11.53 -4.72 -10.36
CA SER A 2 10.23 -5.17 -9.78
C SER A 2 9.81 -4.35 -8.57
N ILE A 3 10.77 -3.84 -7.81
CA ILE A 3 10.60 -2.89 -6.71
C ILE A 3 10.02 -1.55 -7.18
N VAL A 4 10.35 -1.07 -8.38
CA VAL A 4 9.81 0.22 -8.88
C VAL A 4 8.34 0.08 -9.32
N ILE A 5 7.95 -1.06 -9.87
CA ILE A 5 6.54 -1.32 -10.22
C ILE A 5 5.72 -1.69 -8.97
N ARG A 6 6.29 -2.38 -7.98
CA ARG A 6 5.67 -2.60 -6.65
C ARG A 6 5.77 -1.37 -5.74
N LEU A 7 6.82 -0.56 -5.83
CA LEU A 7 6.89 0.74 -5.15
C LEU A 7 5.92 1.75 -5.77
N CYS A 8 5.62 1.69 -7.07
CA CYS A 8 4.48 2.43 -7.63
C CYS A 8 3.13 1.89 -7.17
N LEU A 9 3.01 0.60 -6.83
CA LEU A 9 1.79 -0.01 -6.28
C LEU A 9 1.72 0.01 -4.74
N ILE A 10 2.84 0.13 -4.04
CA ILE A 10 2.94 0.19 -2.57
C ILE A 10 3.24 1.63 -2.07
N ALA A 11 4.00 2.44 -2.80
CA ALA A 11 4.14 3.88 -2.56
C ALA A 11 2.92 4.70 -3.04
N VAL A 12 1.96 4.03 -3.67
CA VAL A 12 0.62 4.55 -3.98
C VAL A 12 -0.32 4.50 -2.76
N VAL A 13 0.20 4.56 -1.54
CA VAL A 13 -0.55 4.88 -0.33
C VAL A 13 -0.52 6.39 -0.07
N SER A 14 -0.72 7.21 -1.07
CA SER A 14 -1.16 8.60 -0.92
C SER A 14 -1.26 9.27 -2.27
N LEU A 15 -2.42 9.78 -2.57
CA LEU A 15 -2.78 11.08 -3.05
C LEU A 15 -3.17 11.25 -4.53
N LEU A 16 -4.23 11.78 -4.93
CA LEU A 16 -5.30 12.71 -4.96
C LEU A 16 -5.84 13.24 -6.29
N ALA A 17 -6.80 13.78 -6.20
CA ALA A 17 -7.98 14.57 -6.53
C ALA A 17 -7.97 15.50 -7.76
N ALA A 18 -9.09 15.50 -8.32
CA ALA A 18 -10.08 16.50 -8.75
C ALA A 18 -9.73 17.52 -9.85
N CYS A 19 -10.55 17.60 -10.85
CA CYS A 19 -11.52 18.65 -11.07
C CYS A 19 -12.34 18.42 -12.34
N ALA A 20 -13.63 18.65 -12.19
CA ALA A 20 -14.64 18.63 -13.23
C ALA A 20 -14.50 19.81 -14.19
N ASN A 21 -14.88 19.59 -15.44
CA ASN A 21 -15.48 20.69 -16.20
C ASN A 21 -16.62 20.21 -17.10
N LYS A 22 -17.66 21.02 -17.08
CA LYS A 22 -18.97 20.90 -17.73
C LYS A 22 -18.89 21.13 -19.23
N ASN A 23 -19.84 20.48 -19.90
CA ASN A 23 -20.77 20.97 -20.95
C ASN A 23 -20.82 19.98 -22.12
N THR A 24 -21.89 19.69 -22.74
CA THR A 24 -23.29 20.08 -22.92
C THR A 24 -23.93 19.06 -23.88
N VAL A 25 -25.12 18.74 -23.56
CA VAL A 25 -26.25 18.15 -24.33
C VAL A 25 -26.17 18.21 -25.87
N ASN A 26 -26.47 17.08 -26.54
CA ASN A 26 -27.51 17.10 -27.58
C ASN A 26 -28.17 15.74 -27.86
N GLU A 27 -29.36 15.81 -28.37
CA GLU A 27 -30.54 14.98 -28.30
C GLU A 27 -30.61 13.78 -29.26
N LYS A 28 -31.40 12.80 -28.77
CA LYS A 28 -32.42 11.94 -29.43
C LYS A 28 -32.01 10.84 -30.42
N SER A 29 -32.20 9.62 -29.97
CA SER A 29 -32.98 8.60 -30.71
C SER A 29 -33.59 7.59 -29.70
N LYS A 30 -34.90 7.33 -29.80
CA LYS A 30 -35.66 6.38 -28.98
C LYS A 30 -35.21 4.93 -29.21
N PRO A 31 -35.06 4.14 -28.13
CA PRO A 31 -34.99 2.68 -28.26
C PRO A 31 -36.39 2.03 -28.02
N ALA A 32 -36.52 0.88 -28.61
CA ALA A 32 -37.69 0.00 -28.48
C ALA A 32 -37.89 -0.54 -27.06
N GLU A 33 -39.13 -0.68 -26.64
CA GLU A 33 -39.54 -1.26 -25.35
C GLU A 33 -39.01 -2.69 -25.17
N LYS A 34 -38.28 -2.91 -24.06
CA LYS A 34 -38.01 -4.22 -23.47
C LYS A 34 -38.96 -4.47 -22.31
N PRO A 35 -39.34 -5.74 -22.02
CA PRO A 35 -40.35 -6.06 -21.01
C PRO A 35 -39.91 -5.62 -19.62
N ALA A 36 -40.88 -5.16 -18.82
CA ALA A 36 -40.69 -4.63 -17.48
C ALA A 36 -40.00 -5.64 -16.55
N VAL A 37 -38.74 -5.37 -16.26
CA VAL A 37 -38.09 -5.91 -15.09
C VAL A 37 -38.61 -5.12 -13.89
N SER A 38 -39.02 -5.80 -12.82
CA SER A 38 -39.50 -5.17 -11.59
C SER A 38 -38.54 -4.04 -11.21
N ALA A 39 -39.05 -2.85 -10.95
CA ALA A 39 -38.26 -1.69 -10.56
C ALA A 39 -37.40 -2.10 -9.36
N ALA A 40 -36.11 -2.26 -9.58
CA ALA A 40 -35.13 -2.36 -8.48
C ALA A 40 -35.32 -1.09 -7.64
N VAL A 41 -35.56 -1.25 -6.34
CA VAL A 41 -35.64 -0.11 -5.41
C VAL A 41 -34.32 0.66 -5.57
N GLU A 42 -34.43 1.88 -6.09
CA GLU A 42 -33.28 2.75 -6.30
C GLU A 42 -32.61 3.01 -4.93
N ASP A 43 -31.27 2.88 -4.85
CA ASP A 43 -30.53 3.11 -3.62
C ASP A 43 -30.75 4.58 -3.16
N PRO A 44 -31.37 4.83 -1.99
CA PRO A 44 -31.74 6.18 -1.57
C PRO A 44 -30.55 7.06 -1.24
N TYR A 45 -29.33 6.49 -1.17
CA TYR A 45 -28.11 7.19 -0.79
C TYR A 45 -27.15 7.45 -1.97
N LEU A 46 -27.56 7.23 -3.22
CA LEU A 46 -26.72 7.51 -4.41
C LEU A 46 -26.19 8.94 -4.46
N TRP A 47 -26.95 9.91 -3.92
CA TRP A 47 -26.54 11.30 -3.84
C TRP A 47 -25.25 11.53 -3.02
N LEU A 48 -24.86 10.60 -2.12
CA LEU A 48 -23.60 10.64 -1.35
C LEU A 48 -22.37 10.20 -2.18
N GLU A 49 -22.58 9.70 -3.39
CA GLU A 49 -21.51 9.41 -4.36
C GLU A 49 -21.02 10.70 -5.04
N GLU A 50 -21.76 11.78 -4.97
CA GLU A 50 -21.32 13.11 -5.42
C GLU A 50 -20.41 13.75 -4.36
N ASN A 51 -19.11 13.48 -4.46
CA ASN A 51 -18.16 13.80 -3.40
C ASN A 51 -18.17 15.27 -2.96
N ASP A 52 -18.27 16.21 -3.91
CA ASP A 52 -18.14 17.67 -3.68
C ASP A 52 -19.49 18.41 -3.76
N SER A 53 -20.62 17.72 -3.87
CA SER A 53 -21.92 18.39 -3.89
C SER A 53 -22.20 19.05 -2.55
N THR A 54 -22.87 20.23 -2.57
CA THR A 54 -23.25 20.95 -1.36
C THR A 54 -24.02 20.05 -0.39
N LYS A 55 -24.97 19.26 -0.91
CA LYS A 55 -25.77 18.34 -0.11
C LYS A 55 -24.94 17.29 0.61
N SER A 56 -23.99 16.66 -0.09
CA SER A 56 -23.09 15.66 0.50
C SER A 56 -22.18 16.28 1.53
N MET A 57 -21.58 17.45 1.22
CA MET A 57 -20.66 18.12 2.12
C MET A 57 -21.37 18.69 3.36
N ASP A 58 -22.61 19.14 3.27
CA ASP A 58 -23.38 19.59 4.44
C ASP A 58 -23.73 18.40 5.36
N TRP A 59 -24.05 17.25 4.80
CA TRP A 59 -24.24 16.02 5.58
C TRP A 59 -22.92 15.60 6.28
N VAL A 60 -21.79 15.63 5.57
CA VAL A 60 -20.45 15.36 6.14
C VAL A 60 -20.14 16.27 7.30
N LYS A 61 -20.29 17.60 7.11
CA LYS A 61 -20.01 18.60 8.17
C LYS A 61 -20.87 18.37 9.41
N ALA A 62 -22.15 18.04 9.24
CA ALA A 62 -23.04 17.73 10.35
C ALA A 62 -22.57 16.50 11.12
N ARG A 63 -22.22 15.39 10.42
CA ARG A 63 -21.72 14.17 11.07
C ARG A 63 -20.37 14.39 11.74
N ASN A 64 -19.46 15.14 11.11
CA ASN A 64 -18.20 15.52 11.72
C ASN A 64 -18.41 16.28 13.04
N ALA A 65 -19.32 17.26 13.04
CA ALA A 65 -19.64 18.03 14.24
C ALA A 65 -20.16 17.14 15.38
N ASP A 66 -21.06 16.21 15.06
CA ASP A 66 -21.60 15.24 16.03
C ASP A 66 -20.47 14.38 16.64
N THR A 67 -19.62 13.80 15.82
CA THR A 67 -18.52 12.92 16.23
C THR A 67 -17.46 13.67 17.04
N VAL A 68 -17.07 14.88 16.58
CA VAL A 68 -16.13 15.74 17.31
C VAL A 68 -16.70 16.14 18.67
N SER A 69 -17.99 16.51 18.73
CA SER A 69 -18.66 16.87 19.98
C SER A 69 -18.65 15.68 20.98
N LYS A 70 -18.88 14.47 20.49
CA LYS A 70 -18.98 13.26 21.33
C LYS A 70 -17.63 12.78 21.85
N TYR A 71 -16.56 12.81 21.04
CA TYR A 71 -15.28 12.15 21.38
C TYR A 71 -14.08 13.12 21.45
N ALA A 72 -14.02 14.17 20.63
CA ALA A 72 -12.80 14.96 20.48
C ALA A 72 -12.68 16.14 21.48
N ASN A 73 -13.66 16.34 22.33
CA ASN A 73 -13.66 17.40 23.34
C ASN A 73 -13.22 16.92 24.74
N SER A 74 -12.91 15.62 24.90
CA SER A 74 -12.45 15.08 26.18
C SER A 74 -10.96 15.38 26.43
N ALA A 75 -10.57 15.46 27.70
CA ALA A 75 -9.15 15.60 28.08
C ALA A 75 -8.32 14.38 27.64
N ASP A 76 -8.92 13.20 27.64
CA ASP A 76 -8.27 11.94 27.22
C ASP A 76 -7.96 11.98 25.72
N PHE A 77 -8.89 12.43 24.88
CA PHE A 77 -8.64 12.64 23.46
C PHE A 77 -7.49 13.60 23.21
N GLY A 78 -7.52 14.77 23.86
CA GLY A 78 -6.46 15.76 23.74
C GLY A 78 -5.09 15.18 24.11
N THR A 79 -5.03 14.43 25.18
CA THR A 79 -3.81 13.73 25.63
C THR A 79 -3.34 12.67 24.64
N MET A 80 -4.23 11.85 24.10
CA MET A 80 -3.89 10.85 23.09
C MET A 80 -3.38 11.48 21.80
N ARG A 81 -4.11 12.49 21.31
CA ARG A 81 -3.71 13.24 20.10
C ARG A 81 -2.30 13.84 20.23
N ASP A 82 -2.04 14.52 21.35
CA ASP A 82 -0.78 15.21 21.55
C ASP A 82 0.38 14.21 21.71
N ARG A 83 0.16 13.07 22.35
CA ARG A 83 1.15 11.98 22.45
C ARG A 83 1.46 11.35 21.09
N ILE A 84 0.45 11.15 20.24
CA ILE A 84 0.65 10.62 18.88
C ILE A 84 1.37 11.64 18.01
N LEU A 85 0.97 12.93 18.09
CA LEU A 85 1.61 14.00 17.34
C LEU A 85 3.08 14.16 17.71
N GLU A 86 3.43 14.04 19.00
CA GLU A 86 4.81 14.07 19.47
C GLU A 86 5.67 12.95 18.84
N VAL A 87 5.10 11.76 18.67
CA VAL A 87 5.77 10.66 17.95
C VAL A 87 6.00 11.02 16.49
N MET A 88 4.98 11.54 15.81
CA MET A 88 5.03 11.87 14.38
C MET A 88 5.98 13.04 14.09
N ASP A 89 6.01 14.03 14.97
CA ASP A 89 6.84 15.24 14.85
C ASP A 89 8.24 15.08 15.44
N SER A 90 8.57 13.92 15.99
CA SER A 90 9.90 13.67 16.58
C SER A 90 11.02 13.96 15.60
N LYS A 91 12.01 14.70 16.04
CA LYS A 91 13.24 14.99 15.28
C LYS A 91 14.27 13.85 15.35
N GLU A 92 14.03 12.89 16.25
CA GLU A 92 14.92 11.73 16.46
C GLU A 92 14.50 10.51 15.63
N LYS A 93 13.39 10.60 14.87
CA LYS A 93 13.00 9.52 13.95
C LYS A 93 14.04 9.28 12.87
N ILE A 94 14.16 8.05 12.40
CA ILE A 94 15.15 7.68 11.37
C ILE A 94 14.81 8.42 10.05
N PRO A 95 15.74 9.22 9.51
CA PRO A 95 15.59 9.81 8.19
C PRO A 95 16.01 8.81 7.12
N TYR A 96 15.10 7.93 6.71
CA TYR A 96 15.37 6.97 5.63
C TYR A 96 15.81 7.68 4.35
N VAL A 97 16.81 7.14 3.69
CA VAL A 97 17.46 7.79 2.55
C VAL A 97 17.51 6.90 1.31
N GLN A 98 17.51 7.55 0.15
CA GLN A 98 17.79 6.95 -1.15
C GLN A 98 19.08 7.53 -1.72
N LYS A 99 20.00 6.67 -2.18
CA LYS A 99 21.25 7.11 -2.82
C LYS A 99 20.99 7.53 -4.26
N MET A 100 21.49 8.70 -4.64
CA MET A 100 21.58 9.17 -6.03
C MET A 100 22.94 9.85 -6.23
N GLY A 101 23.79 9.27 -7.06
CA GLY A 101 25.17 9.69 -7.19
C GLY A 101 25.92 9.62 -5.86
N SER A 102 26.60 10.70 -5.46
CA SER A 102 27.35 10.79 -4.20
C SER A 102 26.50 11.19 -2.99
N PHE A 103 25.20 11.49 -3.19
CA PHE A 103 24.33 11.98 -2.13
C PHE A 103 23.24 10.99 -1.74
N TYR A 104 22.74 11.16 -0.51
CA TYR A 104 21.65 10.42 0.12
C TYR A 104 20.50 11.37 0.38
N TYR A 105 19.37 11.12 -0.27
CA TYR A 105 18.19 12.00 -0.27
C TYR A 105 17.12 11.49 0.68
N ASN A 106 16.42 12.43 1.31
CA ASN A 106 15.37 12.17 2.29
C ASN A 106 14.23 13.18 2.15
N VAL A 107 13.01 12.74 2.36
CA VAL A 107 11.86 13.63 2.58
C VAL A 107 11.63 13.71 4.08
N TRP A 108 11.70 14.91 4.64
CA TRP A 108 11.62 15.15 6.07
C TRP A 108 10.43 16.02 6.43
N ARG A 109 9.61 15.54 7.35
CA ARG A 109 8.50 16.29 7.94
C ARG A 109 8.70 16.41 9.44
N ASP A 110 8.40 17.57 10.00
CA ASP A 110 8.40 17.82 11.44
C ASP A 110 7.41 18.94 11.78
N LYS A 111 7.38 19.40 13.04
CA LYS A 111 6.51 20.47 13.52
C LYS A 111 6.65 21.78 12.72
N THR A 112 7.82 22.08 12.19
CA THR A 112 8.12 23.32 11.45
C THR A 112 7.95 23.18 9.95
N HIS A 113 8.06 21.96 9.43
CA HIS A 113 7.96 21.64 8.02
C HIS A 113 6.86 20.59 7.84
N ALA A 114 5.61 21.04 7.94
CA ALA A 114 4.44 20.15 7.93
C ALA A 114 4.26 19.45 6.57
N ARG A 115 4.57 20.14 5.47
CA ARG A 115 4.56 19.59 4.10
C ARG A 115 5.85 18.84 3.80
N GLY A 116 6.95 19.30 4.36
CA GLY A 116 8.24 18.67 4.37
C GLY A 116 9.32 19.29 3.48
N LEU A 117 10.53 18.78 3.69
CA LEU A 117 11.71 19.15 2.93
C LEU A 117 12.21 17.95 2.13
N TRP A 118 12.40 18.09 0.84
CA TRP A 118 13.28 17.18 0.11
C TRP A 118 14.72 17.69 0.28
N ARG A 119 15.54 16.89 0.93
CA ARG A 119 16.90 17.28 1.36
C ARG A 119 17.90 16.16 1.09
N ARG A 120 19.19 16.50 1.08
CA ARG A 120 20.25 15.54 0.82
C ARG A 120 21.44 15.72 1.76
N THR A 121 22.26 14.68 1.87
CA THR A 121 23.52 14.69 2.63
C THR A 121 24.50 13.67 2.04
N THR A 122 25.76 13.64 2.50
CA THR A 122 26.73 12.59 2.16
C THR A 122 26.61 11.40 3.13
N LEU A 123 27.18 10.23 2.78
CA LEU A 123 27.17 9.07 3.67
C LEU A 123 27.90 9.34 4.99
N ASP A 124 29.02 10.05 4.95
CA ASP A 124 29.81 10.37 6.15
C ASP A 124 29.04 11.30 7.09
N GLU A 125 28.32 12.27 6.55
CA GLU A 125 27.41 13.10 7.36
C GLU A 125 26.21 12.28 7.86
N TYR A 126 25.62 11.46 7.01
CA TYR A 126 24.46 10.64 7.38
C TYR A 126 24.72 9.72 8.58
N ARG A 127 25.95 9.19 8.69
CA ARG A 127 26.36 8.32 9.81
C ARG A 127 26.48 9.04 11.15
N LYS A 128 26.59 10.37 11.16
CA LYS A 128 26.67 11.15 12.41
C LYS A 128 25.29 11.22 13.09
N ASP A 129 25.27 11.37 14.40
CA ASP A 129 24.02 11.54 15.15
C ASP A 129 23.24 12.77 14.68
N ASN A 130 23.93 13.86 14.40
CA ASN A 130 23.36 15.10 13.88
C ASN A 130 23.91 15.44 12.49
N PRO A 131 23.42 14.82 11.42
CA PRO A 131 23.90 15.06 10.06
C PRO A 131 23.53 16.46 9.56
N LYS A 132 24.44 17.06 8.82
CA LYS A 132 24.14 18.30 8.08
C LYS A 132 23.37 17.95 6.82
N TRP A 133 22.23 18.60 6.64
CA TRP A 133 21.36 18.44 5.48
C TRP A 133 21.38 19.68 4.61
N GLU A 134 21.40 19.47 3.31
CA GLU A 134 21.19 20.50 2.29
C GLU A 134 19.75 20.38 1.77
N THR A 135 18.96 21.43 1.94
CA THR A 135 17.60 21.47 1.37
C THR A 135 17.66 21.60 -0.14
N VAL A 136 16.91 20.76 -0.84
CA VAL A 136 16.76 20.76 -2.30
C VAL A 136 15.44 21.41 -2.68
N ILE A 137 14.32 20.97 -2.09
CA ILE A 137 13.00 21.58 -2.26
C ILE A 137 12.38 21.74 -0.87
N ASP A 138 11.90 22.95 -0.59
CA ASP A 138 11.06 23.26 0.56
C ASP A 138 9.60 23.24 0.10
N LEU A 139 8.85 22.21 0.54
CA LEU A 139 7.46 22.00 0.12
C LEU A 139 6.50 22.96 0.84
N ASP A 140 6.84 23.43 2.05
CA ASP A 140 6.03 24.41 2.78
C ASP A 140 6.11 25.77 2.10
N ALA A 141 7.32 26.18 1.68
CA ALA A 141 7.51 27.41 0.89
C ALA A 141 6.82 27.29 -0.47
N LEU A 142 7.01 26.19 -1.20
CA LEU A 142 6.37 25.96 -2.50
C LEU A 142 4.85 26.01 -2.41
N ALA A 143 4.27 25.37 -1.39
CA ALA A 143 2.83 25.35 -1.16
C ALA A 143 2.28 26.74 -0.88
N THR A 144 3.03 27.57 -0.13
CA THR A 144 2.68 28.95 0.18
C THR A 144 2.72 29.84 -1.06
N ASP A 145 3.80 29.75 -1.83
CA ASP A 145 4.02 30.58 -3.02
C ASP A 145 2.99 30.28 -4.12
N GLU A 146 2.66 29.01 -4.33
CA GLU A 146 1.72 28.56 -5.35
C GLU A 146 0.27 28.52 -4.84
N LYS A 147 0.03 28.70 -3.53
CA LYS A 147 -1.29 28.57 -2.85
C LYS A 147 -1.94 27.22 -3.09
N GLU A 148 -1.13 26.17 -3.05
CA GLU A 148 -1.51 24.79 -3.30
C GLU A 148 -1.23 23.91 -2.09
N ASN A 149 -2.07 22.90 -1.90
CA ASN A 149 -1.91 21.93 -0.82
C ASN A 149 -0.95 20.80 -1.24
N TRP A 150 0.31 21.15 -1.56
CA TRP A 150 1.28 20.17 -2.08
C TRP A 150 1.66 19.12 -1.06
N VAL A 151 1.69 17.88 -1.53
CA VAL A 151 2.27 16.74 -0.84
C VAL A 151 3.27 16.07 -1.79
N TRP A 152 4.41 15.68 -1.25
CA TRP A 152 5.45 14.99 -2.01
C TRP A 152 5.00 13.62 -2.50
N HIS A 153 5.15 13.33 -3.79
CA HIS A 153 4.76 12.07 -4.42
C HIS A 153 5.95 11.30 -5.00
N GLY A 154 7.12 11.91 -5.09
CA GLY A 154 8.34 11.24 -5.51
C GLY A 154 9.21 12.07 -6.45
N ALA A 155 10.40 11.53 -6.72
CA ALA A 155 11.35 12.03 -7.69
C ALA A 155 11.95 10.87 -8.49
N ASP A 156 11.99 11.00 -9.81
CA ASP A 156 12.72 10.13 -10.72
C ASP A 156 13.81 10.95 -11.44
N CYS A 157 15.08 10.68 -11.12
CA CYS A 157 16.20 11.45 -11.62
C CYS A 157 17.01 10.64 -12.63
N LEU A 158 17.23 11.24 -13.82
CA LEU A 158 17.93 10.62 -14.94
C LEU A 158 19.39 10.28 -14.59
N ARG A 159 19.75 9.02 -14.74
CA ARG A 159 21.13 8.53 -14.59
C ARG A 159 21.98 8.88 -15.81
N PRO A 160 23.33 8.97 -15.68
CA PRO A 160 24.10 8.72 -14.47
C PRO A 160 24.34 9.97 -13.60
N ASP A 161 24.10 11.19 -14.12
CA ASP A 161 24.45 12.44 -13.44
C ASP A 161 23.37 12.96 -12.49
N TYR A 162 22.16 12.38 -12.54
CA TYR A 162 20.99 12.72 -11.73
C TYR A 162 20.60 14.21 -11.76
N ARG A 163 21.00 14.93 -12.80
CA ARG A 163 20.71 16.36 -12.91
C ARG A 163 19.24 16.67 -13.20
N HIS A 164 18.64 15.93 -14.10
CA HIS A 164 17.26 16.12 -14.53
C HIS A 164 16.36 15.18 -13.72
N CYS A 165 15.42 15.74 -12.98
CA CYS A 165 14.47 14.98 -12.16
C CYS A 165 13.04 15.28 -12.57
N LEU A 166 12.20 14.25 -12.65
CA LEU A 166 10.76 14.36 -12.73
C LEU A 166 10.22 14.32 -11.30
N ILE A 167 9.66 15.43 -10.84
CA ILE A 167 9.10 15.55 -9.50
C ILE A 167 7.59 15.43 -9.59
N ALA A 168 7.04 14.49 -8.82
CA ALA A 168 5.61 14.31 -8.68
C ALA A 168 5.12 15.00 -7.40
N LEU A 169 4.14 15.89 -7.55
CA LEU A 169 3.50 16.63 -6.47
C LEU A 169 2.00 16.41 -6.54
N SER A 170 1.41 16.15 -5.42
CA SER A 170 0.00 15.86 -5.33
C SER A 170 -0.73 16.89 -4.47
N ARG A 171 -1.99 17.21 -4.80
CA ARG A 171 -2.83 18.11 -4.02
C ARG A 171 -3.51 17.38 -2.88
N GLY A 172 -3.18 17.78 -1.61
CA GLY A 172 -3.73 17.26 -0.35
C GLY A 172 -3.49 15.81 -0.08
N GLY A 173 -2.82 15.10 -0.93
CA GLY A 173 -2.42 13.81 -0.66
C GLY A 173 -3.09 12.68 -1.51
N ALA A 174 -3.58 12.80 -2.77
CA ALA A 174 -4.27 11.87 -3.66
C ALA A 174 -3.37 11.10 -4.64
N ASP A 175 -3.85 10.06 -5.30
CA ASP A 175 -3.06 9.25 -6.25
C ASP A 175 -2.69 10.02 -7.53
N ALA A 176 -3.53 10.93 -7.98
CA ALA A 176 -3.22 11.81 -9.10
C ALA A 176 -2.14 12.84 -8.72
N SER A 177 -1.26 13.18 -9.61
CA SER A 177 -0.16 14.11 -9.36
C SER A 177 0.13 15.00 -10.56
N VAL A 178 0.60 16.20 -10.27
CA VAL A 178 1.28 17.04 -11.24
C VAL A 178 2.72 16.57 -11.33
N GLN A 179 3.25 16.43 -12.53
CA GLN A 179 4.66 16.07 -12.72
C GLN A 179 5.41 17.23 -13.36
N ARG A 180 6.56 17.58 -12.81
CA ARG A 180 7.38 18.71 -13.26
C ARG A 180 8.85 18.35 -13.33
N GLU A 181 9.53 18.84 -14.37
CA GLU A 181 10.97 18.69 -14.46
C GLU A 181 11.70 19.69 -13.56
N PHE A 182 12.72 19.20 -12.87
CA PHE A 182 13.56 19.95 -11.94
C PHE A 182 15.04 19.75 -12.24
N ASP A 183 15.83 20.83 -12.35
CA ASP A 183 17.29 20.79 -12.43
C ASP A 183 17.87 20.68 -11.02
N LEU A 184 18.30 19.48 -10.64
CA LEU A 184 18.81 19.17 -9.31
C LEU A 184 20.14 19.90 -9.01
N LYS A 185 20.94 20.20 -10.03
CA LYS A 185 22.21 20.92 -9.85
C LYS A 185 21.98 22.38 -9.50
N ASN A 186 21.05 23.03 -10.21
CA ASN A 186 20.71 24.45 -10.02
C ASN A 186 19.61 24.65 -8.98
N LYS A 187 18.92 23.58 -8.57
CA LYS A 187 17.74 23.58 -7.66
C LYS A 187 16.64 24.50 -8.17
N THR A 188 16.29 24.37 -9.43
CA THR A 188 15.26 25.17 -10.11
C THR A 188 14.33 24.35 -10.96
N TRP A 189 13.07 24.74 -11.03
CA TRP A 189 12.12 24.20 -11.98
C TRP A 189 12.54 24.52 -13.42
N VAL A 190 12.45 23.53 -14.31
CA VAL A 190 12.77 23.71 -15.73
C VAL A 190 11.55 24.25 -16.45
N LYS A 191 11.57 25.54 -16.82
CA LYS A 191 10.40 26.24 -17.38
C LYS A 191 9.82 25.58 -18.63
N ASP A 192 10.70 25.17 -19.55
CA ASP A 192 10.32 24.52 -20.81
C ASP A 192 10.64 23.01 -20.78
N GLY A 193 10.62 22.41 -19.59
CA GLY A 193 10.85 21.00 -19.32
C GLY A 193 9.61 20.14 -19.53
N PHE A 194 9.73 18.86 -19.17
CA PHE A 194 8.61 17.94 -19.15
C PHE A 194 7.68 18.26 -17.99
N ASN A 195 6.47 18.74 -18.29
CA ASN A 195 5.47 19.10 -17.31
C ASN A 195 4.13 18.47 -17.69
N LEU A 196 3.49 17.79 -16.74
CA LEU A 196 2.16 17.20 -16.90
C LEU A 196 1.17 17.84 -15.93
N PRO A 197 -0.07 18.09 -16.36
CA PRO A 197 -1.16 18.45 -15.48
C PRO A 197 -1.50 17.28 -14.55
N GLU A 198 -2.35 17.55 -13.58
CA GLU A 198 -2.79 16.56 -12.60
C GLU A 198 -3.57 15.41 -13.27
N ALA A 199 -3.03 14.20 -13.15
CA ALA A 199 -3.65 12.95 -13.54
C ALA A 199 -2.94 11.78 -12.85
N LYS A 200 -3.50 10.58 -12.90
CA LYS A 200 -2.77 9.35 -12.56
C LYS A 200 -1.79 9.04 -13.69
N SER A 201 -0.69 9.76 -13.71
CA SER A 201 0.30 9.73 -14.78
C SER A 201 1.49 8.86 -14.46
N GLN A 202 2.12 8.32 -15.50
CA GLN A 202 3.41 7.64 -15.44
C GLN A 202 4.36 8.33 -16.41
N MET A 203 5.55 8.69 -15.94
CA MET A 203 6.60 9.27 -16.78
C MET A 203 7.94 8.63 -16.40
N ALA A 204 8.73 8.26 -17.39
CA ALA A 204 10.04 7.63 -17.20
C ALA A 204 11.04 8.13 -18.23
N TRP A 205 12.27 8.39 -17.80
CA TRP A 205 13.34 8.85 -18.66
C TRP A 205 13.75 7.80 -19.71
N ILE A 206 13.85 8.20 -20.97
CA ILE A 206 14.59 7.50 -22.02
C ILE A 206 16.02 8.05 -22.05
N ASP A 207 16.14 9.37 -22.16
CA ASP A 207 17.36 10.17 -22.08
C ASP A 207 16.99 11.62 -21.72
N LYS A 208 17.95 12.56 -21.74
CA LYS A 208 17.71 13.97 -21.41
C LYS A 208 16.70 14.70 -22.30
N ASP A 209 16.43 14.19 -23.49
CA ASP A 209 15.58 14.82 -24.51
C ASP A 209 14.28 14.04 -24.76
N ARG A 210 14.10 12.88 -24.13
CA ARG A 210 12.93 12.02 -24.34
C ARG A 210 12.49 11.31 -23.07
N VAL A 211 11.17 11.18 -22.93
CA VAL A 211 10.53 10.41 -21.86
C VAL A 211 9.48 9.47 -22.45
N TYR A 212 9.26 8.35 -21.77
CA TYR A 212 8.00 7.64 -21.89
C TYR A 212 6.96 8.33 -21.01
N VAL A 213 5.73 8.44 -21.54
CA VAL A 213 4.62 9.10 -20.85
C VAL A 213 3.32 8.35 -21.05
N GLY A 214 2.61 8.10 -19.95
CA GLY A 214 1.21 7.70 -19.92
C GLY A 214 0.47 8.68 -19.01
N THR A 215 -0.59 9.30 -19.51
CA THR A 215 -1.37 10.30 -18.79
C THR A 215 -2.76 10.42 -19.40
N ASP A 216 -3.59 11.33 -18.91
CA ASP A 216 -4.83 11.71 -19.57
C ASP A 216 -4.52 12.57 -20.81
N PHE A 217 -4.63 11.98 -21.99
CA PHE A 217 -4.52 12.65 -23.28
C PHE A 217 -5.88 13.09 -23.85
N GLY A 218 -6.95 13.00 -23.06
CA GLY A 218 -8.32 13.26 -23.48
C GLY A 218 -9.19 11.99 -23.54
N PRO A 219 -10.41 12.11 -24.05
CA PRO A 219 -11.38 11.01 -24.04
C PRO A 219 -10.84 9.70 -24.61
N GLY A 220 -11.00 8.60 -23.86
CA GLY A 220 -10.56 7.27 -24.24
C GLY A 220 -9.08 6.98 -24.01
N SER A 221 -8.30 7.89 -23.41
CA SER A 221 -6.88 7.67 -23.13
C SER A 221 -6.60 6.97 -21.80
N MET A 222 -7.59 6.87 -20.93
CA MET A 222 -7.51 6.21 -19.63
C MET A 222 -8.33 4.92 -19.61
N THR A 223 -7.98 4.02 -18.70
CA THR A 223 -8.75 2.81 -18.41
C THR A 223 -9.98 3.12 -17.54
N LYS A 224 -10.87 2.14 -17.36
CA LYS A 224 -12.00 2.24 -16.43
C LYS A 224 -11.59 2.51 -14.98
N SER A 225 -10.35 2.18 -14.61
CA SER A 225 -9.77 2.44 -13.28
C SER A 225 -9.05 3.79 -13.20
N SER A 226 -9.19 4.64 -14.23
CA SER A 226 -8.53 5.96 -14.33
C SER A 226 -6.99 5.92 -14.32
N TYR A 227 -6.40 4.84 -14.80
CA TYR A 227 -4.96 4.73 -15.08
C TYR A 227 -4.68 4.91 -16.58
N PRO A 228 -3.43 5.25 -16.97
CA PRO A 228 -3.08 5.39 -18.38
C PRO A 228 -3.32 4.10 -19.16
N ARG A 229 -4.02 4.21 -20.30
CA ARG A 229 -4.25 3.14 -21.27
C ARG A 229 -3.23 3.17 -22.39
N ILE A 230 -2.61 4.34 -22.65
CA ILE A 230 -1.72 4.58 -23.75
C ILE A 230 -0.35 5.01 -23.22
N ALA A 231 0.70 4.33 -23.64
CA ALA A 231 2.09 4.75 -23.44
C ALA A 231 2.63 5.42 -24.71
N LYS A 232 3.22 6.61 -24.56
CA LYS A 232 3.80 7.38 -25.66
C LYS A 232 5.26 7.70 -25.38
N GLU A 233 6.02 7.98 -26.44
CA GLU A 233 7.34 8.60 -26.41
C GLU A 233 7.19 10.10 -26.69
N TRP A 234 7.61 10.93 -25.72
CA TRP A 234 7.49 12.38 -25.81
C TRP A 234 8.86 13.02 -25.89
N LYS A 235 9.06 13.87 -26.91
CA LYS A 235 10.32 14.55 -27.19
C LYS A 235 10.32 15.95 -26.57
N ARG A 236 11.44 16.34 -25.97
CA ARG A 236 11.66 17.66 -25.41
C ARG A 236 11.37 18.78 -26.44
N GLY A 237 10.74 19.85 -25.96
CA GLY A 237 10.43 21.02 -26.77
C GLY A 237 9.29 20.82 -27.78
N THR A 238 8.60 19.68 -27.74
CA THR A 238 7.40 19.45 -28.56
C THR A 238 6.13 19.44 -27.67
N PRO A 239 4.97 19.80 -28.25
CA PRO A 239 3.71 19.68 -27.52
C PRO A 239 3.44 18.21 -27.14
N LEU A 240 2.85 17.98 -25.94
CA LEU A 240 2.46 16.63 -25.48
C LEU A 240 1.53 15.92 -26.50
N ALA A 241 0.65 16.65 -27.17
CA ALA A 241 -0.24 16.11 -28.20
C ALA A 241 0.49 15.48 -29.39
N SER A 242 1.76 15.86 -29.64
CA SER A 242 2.60 15.30 -30.71
C SER A 242 3.40 14.07 -30.27
N ALA A 243 3.27 13.61 -29.02
CA ALA A 243 3.97 12.44 -28.53
C ALA A 243 3.54 11.17 -29.31
N GLU A 244 4.51 10.35 -29.70
CA GLU A 244 4.31 9.18 -30.55
C GLU A 244 3.81 8.00 -29.72
N THR A 245 2.75 7.30 -30.16
CA THR A 245 2.23 6.14 -29.48
C THR A 245 3.20 4.97 -29.58
N VAL A 246 3.59 4.44 -28.43
CA VAL A 246 4.43 3.24 -28.28
C VAL A 246 3.56 1.99 -28.13
N TYR A 247 2.50 2.09 -27.31
CA TYR A 247 1.57 1.01 -27.06
C TYR A 247 0.21 1.54 -26.61
N GLU A 248 -0.84 0.88 -27.06
CA GLU A 248 -2.21 1.16 -26.64
C GLU A 248 -2.87 -0.11 -26.14
N GLY A 249 -3.29 -0.09 -24.87
CA GLY A 249 -4.06 -1.15 -24.23
C GLY A 249 -5.56 -1.00 -24.45
N LYS A 250 -6.34 -1.82 -23.74
CA LYS A 250 -7.80 -1.78 -23.74
C LYS A 250 -8.30 -0.94 -22.56
N ASP A 251 -9.54 -0.49 -22.64
CA ASP A 251 -10.22 0.23 -21.54
C ASP A 251 -10.46 -0.64 -20.29
N ASP A 252 -10.59 -1.96 -20.48
CA ASP A 252 -10.70 -2.95 -19.40
C ASP A 252 -9.36 -3.37 -18.77
N ASP A 253 -8.21 -2.98 -19.36
CA ASP A 253 -6.90 -3.22 -18.74
C ASP A 253 -6.77 -2.37 -17.47
N LEU A 254 -5.90 -2.78 -16.55
CA LEU A 254 -5.57 -1.97 -15.38
C LEU A 254 -4.77 -0.72 -15.79
N SER A 255 -3.69 -0.91 -16.54
CA SER A 255 -2.82 0.20 -17.01
C SER A 255 -1.86 -0.24 -18.10
N VAL A 256 -1.25 0.74 -18.77
CA VAL A 256 -0.10 0.55 -19.67
C VAL A 256 1.02 1.48 -19.23
N ALA A 257 2.23 0.95 -19.13
CA ALA A 257 3.45 1.70 -18.82
C ALA A 257 4.57 1.37 -19.81
N ALA A 258 5.44 2.34 -20.08
CA ALA A 258 6.71 2.10 -20.76
C ALA A 258 7.85 2.73 -19.96
N TYR A 259 9.00 2.07 -19.93
CA TYR A 259 10.18 2.55 -19.22
C TYR A 259 11.47 2.01 -19.82
N ARG A 260 12.58 2.71 -19.54
CA ARG A 260 13.93 2.24 -19.85
C ARG A 260 14.66 1.77 -18.60
N ASP A 261 15.22 0.57 -18.66
CA ASP A 261 16.27 0.17 -17.73
C ASP A 261 17.54 0.98 -18.06
N GLN A 262 17.95 1.82 -17.09
CA GLN A 262 19.11 2.69 -17.23
C GLN A 262 20.42 2.02 -16.77
N THR A 263 20.41 0.73 -16.43
CA THR A 263 21.59 0.00 -15.92
C THR A 263 22.73 0.04 -16.96
N PRO A 264 23.92 0.56 -16.63
CA PRO A 264 25.03 0.67 -17.57
C PRO A 264 25.40 -0.69 -18.21
N GLY A 265 25.44 -0.73 -19.53
CA GLY A 265 25.73 -1.94 -20.31
C GLY A 265 24.51 -2.86 -20.54
N PHE A 266 23.35 -2.57 -19.91
CA PHE A 266 22.15 -3.39 -19.99
C PHE A 266 20.89 -2.57 -20.28
N GLN A 267 21.05 -1.40 -20.93
CA GLN A 267 19.91 -0.56 -21.26
C GLN A 267 18.92 -1.29 -22.17
N ARG A 268 17.68 -1.39 -21.71
CA ARG A 268 16.57 -2.01 -22.44
C ARG A 268 15.31 -1.19 -22.24
N ASP A 269 14.48 -1.14 -23.26
CA ASP A 269 13.17 -0.53 -23.20
C ASP A 269 12.10 -1.60 -23.01
N PHE A 270 11.19 -1.34 -22.07
CA PHE A 270 10.10 -2.24 -21.74
C PHE A 270 8.75 -1.56 -21.90
N VAL A 271 7.76 -2.35 -22.29
CA VAL A 271 6.35 -1.99 -22.19
C VAL A 271 5.68 -3.03 -21.32
N VAL A 272 4.91 -2.57 -20.33
CA VAL A 272 4.12 -3.43 -19.45
C VAL A 272 2.65 -3.09 -19.65
N ARG A 273 1.89 -4.10 -20.06
CA ARG A 273 0.43 -4.06 -20.09
C ARG A 273 -0.09 -4.81 -18.88
N SER A 274 -0.61 -4.10 -17.90
CA SER A 274 -1.27 -4.69 -16.74
C SER A 274 -2.72 -4.97 -17.11
N LEU A 275 -3.05 -6.27 -17.21
CA LEU A 275 -4.39 -6.73 -17.59
C LEU A 275 -5.35 -6.63 -16.40
N ALA A 276 -4.83 -6.95 -15.20
CA ALA A 276 -5.52 -6.93 -13.92
C ALA A 276 -4.49 -6.80 -12.81
N PHE A 277 -4.90 -6.73 -11.55
CA PHE A 277 -4.03 -6.49 -10.40
C PHE A 277 -2.86 -7.51 -10.29
N TYR A 278 -3.09 -8.76 -10.70
CA TYR A 278 -2.10 -9.84 -10.61
C TYR A 278 -1.66 -10.34 -11.98
N ASN A 279 -2.11 -9.74 -13.06
CA ASN A 279 -1.89 -10.24 -14.41
C ASN A 279 -1.30 -9.16 -15.30
N SER A 280 -0.16 -9.44 -15.91
CA SER A 280 0.52 -8.50 -16.81
C SER A 280 1.18 -9.21 -17.99
N GLU A 281 1.41 -8.46 -19.06
CA GLU A 281 2.22 -8.85 -20.19
C GLU A 281 3.38 -7.86 -20.29
N THR A 282 4.61 -8.37 -20.34
CA THR A 282 5.81 -7.55 -20.49
C THR A 282 6.43 -7.76 -21.87
N PHE A 283 6.74 -6.66 -22.53
CA PHE A 283 7.36 -6.64 -23.86
C PHE A 283 8.72 -5.92 -23.79
N VAL A 284 9.68 -6.43 -24.54
CA VAL A 284 10.94 -5.76 -24.82
C VAL A 284 10.78 -4.96 -26.12
N ARG A 285 11.08 -3.66 -26.09
CA ARG A 285 11.05 -2.80 -27.29
C ARG A 285 12.41 -2.76 -27.94
N GLY A 286 12.51 -3.25 -29.17
CA GLY A 286 13.72 -3.15 -29.99
C GLY A 286 14.02 -1.72 -30.45
N LYS A 287 15.24 -1.49 -30.93
CA LYS A 287 15.65 -0.18 -31.48
C LYS A 287 14.83 0.24 -32.71
N ASP A 288 14.27 -0.73 -33.41
CA ASP A 288 13.34 -0.57 -34.54
C ASP A 288 11.89 -0.27 -34.12
N GLY A 289 11.66 -0.18 -32.80
CA GLY A 289 10.33 0.01 -32.20
C GLY A 289 9.49 -1.27 -32.10
N LYS A 290 9.96 -2.42 -32.59
CA LYS A 290 9.25 -3.69 -32.51
C LYS A 290 9.18 -4.18 -31.07
N LEU A 291 7.99 -4.65 -30.67
CA LEU A 291 7.73 -5.23 -29.35
C LEU A 291 7.84 -6.76 -29.42
N THR A 292 8.65 -7.33 -28.54
CA THR A 292 8.78 -8.78 -28.36
C THR A 292 8.30 -9.15 -26.98
N LYS A 293 7.21 -9.94 -26.88
CA LYS A 293 6.66 -10.38 -25.60
C LYS A 293 7.62 -11.32 -24.89
N ILE A 294 7.78 -11.17 -23.58
CA ILE A 294 8.43 -12.19 -22.73
C ILE A 294 7.43 -13.34 -22.57
N ASP A 295 7.84 -14.54 -23.03
CA ASP A 295 6.96 -15.72 -23.12
C ASP A 295 6.83 -16.43 -21.76
N VAL A 296 5.91 -15.91 -20.94
CA VAL A 296 5.52 -16.44 -19.63
C VAL A 296 4.01 -16.33 -19.42
N PRO A 297 3.40 -17.10 -18.49
CA PRO A 297 2.03 -16.85 -18.04
C PRO A 297 1.83 -15.42 -17.55
N ASN A 298 0.64 -14.87 -17.73
CA ASN A 298 0.38 -13.48 -17.38
C ASN A 298 0.26 -13.21 -15.87
N ASP A 299 0.13 -14.25 -15.04
CA ASP A 299 0.20 -14.20 -13.58
C ASP A 299 1.63 -14.35 -13.03
N MET A 300 2.63 -14.27 -13.90
CA MET A 300 4.04 -14.31 -13.57
C MET A 300 4.55 -12.90 -13.24
N ASP A 301 5.11 -12.70 -12.03
CA ASP A 301 5.89 -11.50 -11.74
C ASP A 301 7.29 -11.65 -12.34
N VAL A 302 7.62 -10.78 -13.30
CA VAL A 302 8.86 -10.81 -14.08
C VAL A 302 9.73 -9.63 -13.70
N GLY A 303 11.00 -9.89 -13.39
CA GLY A 303 12.03 -8.87 -13.21
C GLY A 303 13.21 -9.09 -14.16
N VAL A 304 13.82 -8.02 -14.65
CA VAL A 304 15.06 -8.09 -15.43
C VAL A 304 16.14 -7.26 -14.75
N VAL A 305 17.29 -7.85 -14.51
CA VAL A 305 18.43 -7.20 -13.86
C VAL A 305 19.70 -7.64 -14.54
N ARG A 306 20.37 -6.72 -15.24
CA ARG A 306 21.57 -7.00 -16.04
C ARG A 306 21.35 -8.17 -16.99
N GLU A 307 22.16 -9.24 -16.89
CA GLU A 307 22.05 -10.47 -17.68
C GLU A 307 20.97 -11.43 -17.21
N TRP A 308 20.28 -11.13 -16.10
CA TRP A 308 19.34 -12.06 -15.48
C TRP A 308 17.89 -11.65 -15.69
N ILE A 309 17.03 -12.65 -15.89
CA ILE A 309 15.58 -12.53 -15.79
C ILE A 309 15.10 -13.36 -14.61
N THR A 310 14.28 -12.78 -13.76
CA THR A 310 13.70 -13.44 -12.57
C THR A 310 12.21 -13.66 -12.77
N PHE A 311 11.70 -14.73 -12.17
CA PHE A 311 10.30 -15.11 -12.23
C PHE A 311 9.80 -15.44 -10.83
N LYS A 312 8.62 -14.94 -10.49
CA LYS A 312 7.88 -15.32 -9.29
C LYS A 312 6.47 -15.74 -9.73
N PRO A 313 6.21 -17.05 -9.93
CA PRO A 313 4.92 -17.55 -10.37
C PRO A 313 3.89 -17.44 -9.24
N ARG A 314 2.66 -17.04 -9.57
CA ARG A 314 1.55 -17.03 -8.63
C ARG A 314 0.77 -18.36 -8.62
N THR A 315 0.86 -19.11 -9.71
CA THR A 315 0.38 -20.49 -9.84
C THR A 315 1.55 -21.40 -10.21
N ASP A 316 1.40 -22.72 -10.03
CA ASP A 316 2.44 -23.65 -10.41
C ASP A 316 2.77 -23.53 -11.92
N TRP A 317 4.03 -23.34 -12.24
CA TRP A 317 4.50 -23.10 -13.62
C TRP A 317 5.24 -24.29 -14.20
N ASN A 318 4.78 -24.74 -15.37
CA ASN A 318 5.45 -25.80 -16.13
C ASN A 318 6.35 -25.19 -17.22
N ALA A 319 7.66 -25.34 -17.09
CA ALA A 319 8.63 -24.88 -18.08
C ALA A 319 9.84 -25.80 -18.14
N GLY A 320 10.40 -26.04 -19.36
CA GLY A 320 11.58 -26.87 -19.55
C GLY A 320 11.43 -28.31 -19.05
N GLY A 321 10.21 -28.86 -19.03
CA GLY A 321 9.91 -30.19 -18.55
C GLY A 321 9.88 -30.33 -17.01
N LYS A 322 9.88 -29.21 -16.27
CA LYS A 322 9.78 -29.16 -14.80
C LYS A 322 8.58 -28.33 -14.36
N THR A 323 8.05 -28.65 -13.18
CA THR A 323 7.04 -27.83 -12.50
C THR A 323 7.71 -27.04 -11.39
N TYR A 324 7.46 -25.73 -11.37
CA TYR A 324 7.94 -24.80 -10.34
C TYR A 324 6.75 -24.35 -9.49
N ALA A 325 6.90 -24.43 -8.18
CA ALA A 325 5.81 -24.14 -7.25
C ALA A 325 5.45 -22.64 -7.23
N ALA A 326 4.16 -22.35 -7.06
CA ALA A 326 3.68 -21.00 -6.82
C ALA A 326 4.39 -20.36 -5.63
N GLY A 327 4.92 -19.11 -5.79
CA GLY A 327 5.69 -18.40 -4.77
C GLY A 327 7.18 -18.66 -4.78
N SER A 328 7.70 -19.54 -5.66
CA SER A 328 9.14 -19.70 -5.89
C SER A 328 9.77 -18.43 -6.45
N LEU A 329 11.06 -18.21 -6.18
CA LEU A 329 11.88 -17.27 -6.93
C LEU A 329 12.80 -18.05 -7.87
N LEU A 330 12.67 -17.77 -9.13
CA LEU A 330 13.37 -18.46 -10.21
C LEU A 330 14.23 -17.46 -10.99
N VAL A 331 15.31 -17.92 -11.60
CA VAL A 331 16.18 -17.08 -12.42
C VAL A 331 16.67 -17.83 -13.67
N SER A 332 16.83 -17.08 -14.75
CA SER A 332 17.49 -17.53 -15.98
C SER A 332 18.37 -16.44 -16.56
N ASN A 333 19.25 -16.76 -17.49
CA ASN A 333 19.89 -15.74 -18.32
C ASN A 333 18.87 -15.12 -19.25
N PHE A 334 18.81 -13.78 -19.32
CA PHE A 334 17.80 -13.04 -20.10
C PHE A 334 17.85 -13.36 -21.59
N ASP A 335 19.04 -13.31 -22.21
CA ASP A 335 19.19 -13.52 -23.64
C ASP A 335 18.90 -14.98 -24.04
N ASP A 336 19.33 -15.94 -23.23
CA ASP A 336 19.02 -17.35 -23.44
C ASP A 336 17.50 -17.62 -23.33
N PHE A 337 16.84 -17.00 -22.34
CA PHE A 337 15.39 -17.10 -22.15
C PHE A 337 14.62 -16.52 -23.35
N MET A 338 15.02 -15.31 -23.80
CA MET A 338 14.42 -14.69 -24.98
C MET A 338 14.69 -15.46 -26.28
N ALA A 339 15.77 -16.23 -26.34
CA ALA A 339 16.08 -17.17 -27.43
C ALA A 339 15.31 -18.50 -27.34
N GLY A 340 14.44 -18.68 -26.35
CA GLY A 340 13.59 -19.88 -26.18
C GLY A 340 14.20 -20.96 -25.29
N LYS A 341 15.39 -20.76 -24.73
CA LYS A 341 15.94 -21.70 -23.73
C LYS A 341 15.18 -21.60 -22.42
N ARG A 342 15.15 -22.71 -21.68
CA ARG A 342 14.45 -22.80 -20.39
C ARG A 342 15.37 -23.38 -19.31
N ASP A 343 16.62 -22.87 -19.28
CA ASP A 343 17.59 -23.18 -18.22
C ASP A 343 17.25 -22.31 -17.00
N ILE A 344 16.41 -22.84 -16.11
CA ILE A 344 15.85 -22.12 -14.96
C ILE A 344 16.44 -22.68 -13.67
N THR A 345 16.98 -21.79 -12.84
CA THR A 345 17.49 -22.09 -11.50
C THR A 345 16.51 -21.61 -10.43
N VAL A 346 16.30 -22.43 -9.40
CA VAL A 346 15.47 -22.09 -8.24
C VAL A 346 16.34 -21.34 -7.21
N LEU A 347 16.03 -20.09 -6.93
CA LEU A 347 16.66 -19.32 -5.87
C LEU A 347 15.92 -19.45 -4.54
N PHE A 348 14.62 -19.66 -4.56
CA PHE A 348 13.80 -19.93 -3.38
C PHE A 348 12.63 -20.84 -3.78
N GLU A 349 12.31 -21.80 -2.92
CA GLU A 349 11.12 -22.65 -3.04
C GLU A 349 10.33 -22.61 -1.74
N PRO A 350 9.01 -22.27 -1.77
CA PRO A 350 8.19 -22.16 -0.57
C PRO A 350 7.86 -23.54 0.01
N THR A 351 7.56 -23.56 1.32
CA THR A 351 6.98 -24.72 2.03
C THR A 351 5.62 -24.34 2.62
N ASP A 352 5.02 -25.24 3.40
CA ASP A 352 3.75 -24.95 4.08
C ASP A 352 3.90 -23.83 5.15
N THR A 353 5.11 -23.61 5.66
CA THR A 353 5.40 -22.65 6.72
C THR A 353 6.38 -21.55 6.30
N THR A 354 6.89 -21.60 5.08
CA THR A 354 7.85 -20.61 4.57
C THR A 354 7.38 -19.96 3.29
N SER A 355 7.58 -18.63 3.17
CA SER A 355 7.28 -17.85 1.98
C SER A 355 8.37 -16.83 1.69
N LEU A 356 8.44 -16.38 0.43
CA LEU A 356 9.29 -15.27 0.02
C LEU A 356 8.51 -13.96 0.17
N GLU A 357 8.90 -13.12 1.12
CA GLU A 357 8.38 -11.75 1.26
C GLU A 357 8.87 -10.85 0.13
N GLY A 358 10.15 -10.98 -0.22
CA GLY A 358 10.75 -10.23 -1.31
C GLY A 358 12.24 -10.52 -1.49
N PHE A 359 12.86 -9.80 -2.41
CA PHE A 359 14.31 -9.84 -2.58
C PHE A 359 14.85 -8.47 -2.97
N SER A 360 16.10 -8.22 -2.67
CA SER A 360 16.82 -7.01 -3.07
C SER A 360 18.14 -7.38 -3.74
N ILE A 361 18.66 -6.48 -4.55
CA ILE A 361 19.85 -6.73 -5.37
C ILE A 361 20.93 -5.73 -4.99
N THR A 362 22.14 -6.25 -4.83
CA THR A 362 23.38 -5.47 -4.77
C THR A 362 24.18 -5.68 -6.06
N ARG A 363 25.39 -5.15 -6.11
CA ARG A 363 26.22 -5.28 -7.33
C ARG A 363 26.46 -6.73 -7.74
N HIS A 364 26.74 -7.61 -6.77
CA HIS A 364 27.13 -9.00 -7.05
C HIS A 364 26.27 -10.04 -6.33
N HIS A 365 25.23 -9.63 -5.58
CA HIS A 365 24.44 -10.52 -4.76
C HIS A 365 22.94 -10.22 -4.83
N VAL A 366 22.15 -11.22 -4.49
CA VAL A 366 20.71 -11.11 -4.23
C VAL A 366 20.49 -11.37 -2.74
N ILE A 367 19.77 -10.51 -2.06
CA ILE A 367 19.34 -10.70 -0.67
C ILE A 367 17.89 -11.18 -0.72
N LEU A 368 17.61 -12.37 -0.21
CA LEU A 368 16.28 -12.92 -0.04
C LEU A 368 15.73 -12.51 1.33
N SER A 369 14.49 -12.06 1.37
CA SER A 369 13.72 -11.84 2.59
C SER A 369 12.63 -12.90 2.66
N GLU A 370 12.71 -13.77 3.63
CA GLU A 370 11.85 -14.93 3.81
C GLU A 370 11.04 -14.81 5.10
N LEU A 371 9.85 -15.40 5.13
CA LEU A 371 9.03 -15.56 6.33
C LEU A 371 8.95 -17.05 6.69
N HIS A 372 9.25 -17.36 7.95
CA HIS A 372 9.08 -18.69 8.54
C HIS A 372 8.06 -18.58 9.69
N ASP A 373 6.84 -19.06 9.50
CA ASP A 373 5.70 -18.79 10.40
C ASP A 373 5.59 -17.27 10.75
N VAL A 374 5.66 -16.41 9.71
CA VAL A 374 5.60 -14.93 9.81
C VAL A 374 6.83 -14.28 10.47
N VAL A 375 7.85 -15.03 10.84
CA VAL A 375 9.13 -14.49 11.37
C VAL A 375 10.13 -14.31 10.24
N SER A 376 10.76 -13.13 10.17
CA SER A 376 11.68 -12.77 9.08
C SER A 376 13.02 -13.50 9.15
N HIS A 377 13.50 -13.96 8.00
CA HIS A 377 14.82 -14.51 7.77
C HIS A 377 15.46 -13.87 6.53
N LEU A 378 16.80 -13.69 6.56
CA LEU A 378 17.55 -13.16 5.42
C LEU A 378 18.61 -14.15 4.95
N GLU A 379 18.68 -14.33 3.63
CA GLU A 379 19.72 -15.11 2.98
C GLU A 379 20.34 -14.31 1.83
N VAL A 380 21.66 -14.47 1.63
CA VAL A 380 22.37 -13.93 0.49
C VAL A 380 22.61 -15.02 -0.52
N VAL A 381 22.22 -14.76 -1.76
CA VAL A 381 22.45 -15.66 -2.90
C VAL A 381 23.39 -14.96 -3.88
N THR A 382 24.49 -15.62 -4.22
CA THR A 382 25.54 -15.07 -5.08
C THR A 382 25.53 -15.79 -6.43
N PRO A 383 25.38 -15.06 -7.56
CA PRO A 383 25.46 -15.64 -8.89
C PRO A 383 26.81 -16.35 -9.16
N PRO A 384 26.82 -17.37 -9.99
CA PRO A 384 28.06 -18.00 -10.41
C PRO A 384 28.91 -17.07 -11.28
N THR A 385 30.22 -17.13 -11.15
CA THR A 385 31.17 -16.36 -11.98
C THR A 385 31.34 -16.89 -13.39
N LYS A 386 30.83 -18.12 -13.64
CA LYS A 386 30.84 -18.77 -14.96
C LYS A 386 29.47 -19.29 -15.30
N LYS A 387 29.07 -19.20 -16.57
CA LYS A 387 27.80 -19.76 -17.06
C LYS A 387 27.67 -21.24 -16.68
N GLY A 388 26.50 -21.61 -16.13
CA GLY A 388 26.20 -22.96 -15.67
C GLY A 388 26.84 -23.36 -14.32
N GLY A 389 27.51 -22.43 -13.63
CA GLY A 389 28.01 -22.64 -12.27
C GLY A 389 26.88 -22.61 -11.22
N GLU A 390 27.22 -23.01 -10.00
CA GLU A 390 26.26 -23.05 -8.88
C GLU A 390 26.11 -21.70 -8.22
N TRP A 391 24.89 -21.35 -7.84
CA TRP A 391 24.57 -20.22 -6.98
C TRP A 391 24.97 -20.53 -5.54
N LYS A 392 25.79 -19.67 -4.93
CA LYS A 392 26.23 -19.83 -3.54
C LYS A 392 25.25 -19.17 -2.60
N ARG A 393 25.01 -19.78 -1.45
CA ARG A 393 24.11 -19.30 -0.39
C ARG A 393 24.89 -19.04 0.90
N SER A 394 24.49 -18.01 1.63
CA SER A 394 25.00 -17.73 2.96
C SER A 394 23.96 -16.97 3.78
N PRO A 395 23.84 -17.20 5.09
CA PRO A 395 22.94 -16.41 5.93
C PRO A 395 23.42 -14.96 6.01
N LEU A 396 22.48 -14.03 6.03
CA LEU A 396 22.75 -12.63 6.36
C LEU A 396 22.31 -12.40 7.81
N GLY A 397 23.27 -12.21 8.68
CA GLY A 397 23.21 -12.32 10.14
C GLY A 397 22.02 -11.74 10.90
N GLY A 398 21.88 -12.27 12.07
CA GLY A 398 20.86 -12.37 13.07
C GLY A 398 20.05 -11.15 13.46
N ALA A 399 18.75 -11.40 13.67
CA ALA A 399 17.88 -10.48 14.37
C ALA A 399 17.37 -11.11 15.66
N PRO A 400 16.90 -10.29 16.60
CA PRO A 400 16.15 -10.76 17.76
C PRO A 400 14.92 -11.58 17.34
N ALA A 401 14.53 -12.54 18.15
CA ALA A 401 13.29 -13.30 17.94
C ALA A 401 12.08 -12.36 17.89
N MET A 402 11.08 -12.69 17.08
CA MET A 402 9.86 -11.89 16.88
C MET A 402 10.08 -10.47 16.31
N SER A 403 11.18 -10.27 15.58
CA SER A 403 11.47 -9.02 14.86
C SER A 403 11.29 -9.19 13.36
N THR A 404 10.94 -8.10 12.71
CA THR A 404 10.99 -7.96 11.25
C THR A 404 12.35 -7.43 10.83
N ILE A 405 12.96 -8.10 9.85
CA ILE A 405 14.23 -7.71 9.26
C ILE A 405 14.02 -7.45 7.78
N GLN A 406 14.40 -6.25 7.35
CA GLN A 406 14.35 -5.89 5.92
C GLN A 406 15.72 -5.42 5.47
N ALA A 407 16.27 -6.03 4.42
CA ALA A 407 17.53 -5.64 3.83
C ALA A 407 17.33 -5.13 2.41
N GLY A 408 17.95 -3.98 2.09
CA GLY A 408 17.90 -3.36 0.77
C GLY A 408 19.27 -2.93 0.28
N GLY A 409 19.64 -3.28 -0.96
CA GLY A 409 20.84 -2.78 -1.61
C GLY A 409 20.83 -1.25 -1.71
N VAL A 410 21.95 -0.60 -1.38
CA VAL A 410 22.07 0.87 -1.43
C VAL A 410 22.11 1.37 -2.87
N ASP A 411 22.92 0.73 -3.70
CA ASP A 411 23.07 1.01 -5.13
C ASP A 411 23.59 -0.25 -5.82
N SER A 412 22.70 -0.91 -6.53
CA SER A 412 23.00 -2.19 -7.17
C SER A 412 24.02 -2.11 -8.31
N ASP A 413 24.29 -0.94 -8.85
CA ASP A 413 25.27 -0.80 -9.93
C ASP A 413 26.67 -0.50 -9.41
N GLU A 414 26.77 0.08 -8.21
CA GLU A 414 28.06 0.56 -7.69
C GLU A 414 28.68 -0.34 -6.63
N SER A 415 27.87 -0.99 -5.76
CA SER A 415 28.41 -1.69 -4.60
C SER A 415 27.53 -2.80 -4.04
N ASP A 416 28.13 -3.61 -3.16
CA ASP A 416 27.41 -4.62 -2.35
C ASP A 416 26.99 -4.07 -0.98
N ALA A 417 26.93 -2.74 -0.86
CA ALA A 417 26.43 -2.09 0.34
C ALA A 417 24.91 -2.29 0.47
N TYR A 418 24.45 -2.45 1.70
CA TYR A 418 23.04 -2.60 2.02
C TYR A 418 22.66 -1.85 3.29
N PHE A 419 21.43 -1.38 3.35
CA PHE A 419 20.77 -1.01 4.58
C PHE A 419 20.04 -2.22 5.14
N LEU A 420 20.06 -2.37 6.48
CA LEU A 420 19.31 -3.38 7.19
C LEU A 420 18.46 -2.68 8.24
N THR A 421 17.15 -2.85 8.18
CA THR A 421 16.21 -2.35 9.19
C THR A 421 15.78 -3.52 10.07
N VAL A 422 15.92 -3.35 11.37
CA VAL A 422 15.43 -4.29 12.39
C VAL A 422 14.38 -3.57 13.23
N THR A 423 13.20 -4.16 13.37
CA THR A 423 12.09 -3.59 14.14
C THR A 423 11.23 -4.71 14.73
N GLY A 424 10.54 -4.45 15.83
CA GLY A 424 9.59 -5.37 16.45
C GLY A 424 8.49 -4.60 17.16
N PHE A 425 7.47 -5.27 17.68
CA PHE A 425 6.40 -4.58 18.41
C PHE A 425 6.90 -3.78 19.62
N LEU A 426 7.92 -4.31 20.31
CA LEU A 426 8.51 -3.70 21.50
C LEU A 426 9.93 -3.20 21.27
N GLU A 427 10.51 -3.47 20.11
CA GLU A 427 11.86 -3.08 19.75
C GLU A 427 11.84 -1.88 18.80
N ALA A 428 12.30 -0.73 19.30
CA ALA A 428 12.41 0.48 18.51
C ALA A 428 13.33 0.25 17.30
N THR A 429 12.91 0.75 16.15
CA THR A 429 13.57 0.49 14.88
C THR A 429 15.04 0.93 14.90
N THR A 430 15.92 0.04 14.46
CA THR A 430 17.34 0.31 14.23
C THR A 430 17.67 0.13 12.76
N LEU A 431 18.34 1.12 12.19
CA LEU A 431 18.89 1.07 10.85
C LEU A 431 20.38 0.77 10.90
N TYR A 432 20.78 -0.29 10.20
CA TYR A 432 22.16 -0.71 10.06
C TYR A 432 22.65 -0.43 8.63
N TYR A 433 23.95 -0.31 8.48
CA TYR A 433 24.63 -0.25 7.19
C TYR A 433 25.72 -1.31 7.13
N GLY A 434 25.72 -2.13 6.09
CA GLY A 434 26.67 -3.19 5.86
C GLY A 434 27.16 -3.26 4.42
N THR A 435 28.12 -4.13 4.19
CA THR A 435 28.57 -4.51 2.84
C THR A 435 28.73 -6.03 2.85
N ILE A 436 28.09 -6.72 1.92
CA ILE A 436 28.13 -8.18 1.83
C ILE A 436 29.59 -8.63 1.71
N GLY A 437 29.99 -9.63 2.50
CA GLY A 437 31.35 -10.15 2.55
C GLY A 437 32.36 -9.32 3.35
N LYS A 438 31.95 -8.21 3.99
CA LYS A 438 32.84 -7.35 4.81
C LYS A 438 32.47 -7.31 6.30
N GLY A 439 32.03 -8.45 6.85
CA GLY A 439 31.61 -8.57 8.24
C GLY A 439 30.17 -8.15 8.49
N GLU A 440 29.81 -7.98 9.77
CA GLU A 440 28.44 -7.65 10.18
C GLU A 440 28.07 -6.19 9.89
N ALA A 441 26.80 -5.95 9.61
CA ALA A 441 26.26 -4.60 9.49
C ALA A 441 26.37 -3.86 10.83
N LYS A 442 26.69 -2.57 10.77
CA LYS A 442 26.81 -1.71 11.95
C LYS A 442 25.58 -0.81 12.09
N PRO A 443 25.06 -0.63 13.30
CA PRO A 443 23.97 0.31 13.52
C PRO A 443 24.43 1.73 13.21
N ILE A 444 23.59 2.49 12.52
CA ILE A 444 23.88 3.88 12.13
C ILE A 444 22.80 4.85 12.58
N LYS A 445 21.56 4.39 12.80
CA LYS A 445 20.44 5.19 13.28
C LYS A 445 19.52 4.33 14.16
N HIS A 446 18.91 4.97 15.15
CA HIS A 446 17.92 4.39 16.02
C HIS A 446 16.69 5.30 16.09
N SER A 447 15.51 4.72 16.07
CA SER A 447 14.30 5.42 16.50
C SER A 447 14.29 5.58 18.01
N PRO A 448 13.73 6.66 18.55
CA PRO A 448 13.56 6.79 19.99
C PRO A 448 12.56 5.77 20.52
N THR A 449 12.69 5.42 21.79
CA THR A 449 11.69 4.65 22.51
C THR A 449 10.62 5.59 23.05
N PHE A 450 9.38 5.44 22.56
CA PHE A 450 8.28 6.33 22.94
C PHE A 450 7.48 5.84 24.15
N PHE A 451 7.67 4.59 24.58
CA PHE A 451 7.04 4.00 25.76
C PHE A 451 7.97 2.97 26.41
N ASP A 452 7.72 2.65 27.66
CA ASP A 452 8.51 1.66 28.41
C ASP A 452 8.17 0.23 27.97
N ALA A 453 8.84 -0.23 26.92
CA ALA A 453 8.64 -1.55 26.33
C ALA A 453 8.98 -2.70 27.29
N SER A 454 9.76 -2.47 28.36
CA SER A 454 10.16 -3.49 29.32
C SER A 454 8.98 -4.09 30.10
N LYS A 455 7.86 -3.37 30.16
CA LYS A 455 6.61 -3.79 30.83
C LYS A 455 5.76 -4.77 30.03
N TYR A 456 6.06 -4.95 28.73
CA TYR A 456 5.22 -5.71 27.82
C TYR A 456 5.92 -6.97 27.34
N ALA A 457 5.14 -7.90 26.83
CA ALA A 457 5.58 -9.13 26.16
C ALA A 457 4.87 -9.27 24.81
N VAL A 458 5.55 -9.92 23.87
CA VAL A 458 4.97 -10.35 22.59
C VAL A 458 4.85 -11.87 22.61
N ASN A 459 3.68 -12.37 22.28
CA ASN A 459 3.42 -13.80 22.11
C ASN A 459 2.80 -14.05 20.75
N GLN A 460 3.26 -15.08 20.06
CA GLN A 460 2.62 -15.58 18.86
C GLN A 460 1.74 -16.77 19.24
N TYR A 461 0.49 -16.74 18.78
CA TYR A 461 -0.48 -17.81 18.94
C TYR A 461 -1.03 -18.24 17.57
N PHE A 462 -1.81 -19.31 17.59
CA PHE A 462 -2.47 -19.84 16.39
C PHE A 462 -3.92 -20.20 16.76
N ALA A 463 -4.86 -19.54 16.08
CA ALA A 463 -6.26 -19.90 16.13
C ALA A 463 -6.57 -21.00 15.12
N THR A 464 -7.63 -21.76 15.35
CA THR A 464 -8.15 -22.73 14.37
C THR A 464 -9.38 -22.15 13.71
N SER A 465 -9.28 -21.86 12.40
CA SER A 465 -10.40 -21.36 11.61
C SER A 465 -11.48 -22.43 11.43
N LYS A 466 -12.65 -22.01 10.96
CA LYS A 466 -13.83 -22.85 10.76
C LYS A 466 -13.58 -24.09 9.89
N ASP A 467 -12.67 -24.01 8.91
CA ASP A 467 -12.28 -25.11 8.03
C ASP A 467 -11.07 -25.91 8.55
N GLY A 468 -10.61 -25.67 9.78
CA GLY A 468 -9.45 -26.31 10.39
C GLY A 468 -8.12 -25.66 10.09
N THR A 469 -8.08 -24.58 9.31
CA THR A 469 -6.85 -23.86 8.98
C THR A 469 -6.24 -23.23 10.22
N ARG A 470 -4.93 -23.39 10.42
CA ARG A 470 -4.14 -22.78 11.48
C ARG A 470 -3.81 -21.33 11.10
N VAL A 471 -4.30 -20.36 11.86
CA VAL A 471 -4.19 -18.92 11.61
C VAL A 471 -3.28 -18.28 12.65
N PRO A 472 -2.08 -17.74 12.27
CA PRO A 472 -1.19 -17.09 13.22
C PRO A 472 -1.71 -15.72 13.63
N TYR A 473 -1.38 -15.30 14.85
CA TYR A 473 -1.60 -13.93 15.32
C TYR A 473 -0.64 -13.58 16.45
N PHE A 474 -0.32 -12.30 16.56
CA PHE A 474 0.53 -11.77 17.63
C PHE A 474 -0.29 -11.04 18.67
N VAL A 475 0.09 -11.20 19.94
CA VAL A 475 -0.47 -10.47 21.08
C VAL A 475 0.63 -9.70 21.76
N VAL A 476 0.45 -8.38 21.88
CA VAL A 476 1.31 -7.47 22.63
C VAL A 476 0.53 -6.99 23.83
N ALA A 477 0.98 -7.35 25.04
CA ALA A 477 0.28 -7.03 26.26
C ALA A 477 1.24 -6.83 27.44
N SER A 478 0.75 -6.24 28.54
CA SER A 478 1.51 -6.15 29.79
C SER A 478 1.94 -7.52 30.28
N LYS A 479 3.17 -7.64 30.81
CA LYS A 479 3.65 -8.86 31.49
C LYS A 479 2.79 -9.23 32.70
N ASP A 480 2.14 -8.23 33.30
CA ASP A 480 1.28 -8.38 34.46
C ASP A 480 -0.21 -8.56 34.09
N MET A 481 -0.51 -8.71 32.76
CA MET A 481 -1.86 -8.93 32.28
C MET A 481 -2.48 -10.17 32.92
N LYS A 482 -3.67 -10.01 33.49
CA LYS A 482 -4.42 -11.12 34.01
C LYS A 482 -5.18 -11.84 32.91
N MET A 483 -5.14 -13.17 32.94
CA MET A 483 -5.91 -14.01 32.00
C MET A 483 -7.31 -14.25 32.57
N ASP A 484 -8.07 -13.16 32.79
CA ASP A 484 -9.42 -13.17 33.37
C ASP A 484 -10.51 -12.64 32.44
N GLY A 485 -10.10 -12.20 31.23
CA GLY A 485 -11.01 -11.71 30.20
C GLY A 485 -11.37 -10.23 30.30
N THR A 486 -10.74 -9.46 31.19
CA THR A 486 -11.10 -8.05 31.44
C THR A 486 -10.19 -7.04 30.72
N THR A 487 -9.18 -7.49 29.99
CA THR A 487 -8.23 -6.58 29.31
C THR A 487 -8.85 -5.97 28.07
N PRO A 488 -8.94 -4.62 27.98
CA PRO A 488 -9.29 -3.93 26.74
C PRO A 488 -8.35 -4.33 25.62
N THR A 489 -8.89 -4.88 24.54
CA THR A 489 -8.08 -5.47 23.48
C THR A 489 -8.46 -4.87 22.13
N LEU A 490 -7.46 -4.41 21.39
CA LEU A 490 -7.57 -3.96 20.01
C LEU A 490 -7.06 -5.05 19.08
N LEU A 491 -7.95 -5.65 18.29
CA LEU A 491 -7.62 -6.60 17.23
C LEU A 491 -7.62 -5.92 15.88
N THR A 492 -6.53 -6.09 15.12
CA THR A 492 -6.41 -5.59 13.74
C THR A 492 -6.00 -6.70 12.80
N GLY A 493 -6.33 -6.53 11.51
CA GLY A 493 -5.98 -7.44 10.42
C GLY A 493 -6.21 -6.79 9.06
N TYR A 494 -5.73 -7.44 8.00
CA TYR A 494 -5.92 -6.95 6.65
C TYR A 494 -6.55 -7.98 5.72
N GLY A 495 -5.87 -9.10 5.46
CA GLY A 495 -6.39 -10.27 4.75
C GLY A 495 -6.76 -10.01 3.30
N GLY A 496 -5.90 -9.39 2.52
CA GLY A 496 -6.10 -9.17 1.09
C GLY A 496 -4.83 -8.72 0.38
N PHE A 497 -4.87 -8.76 -0.94
CA PHE A 497 -3.82 -8.24 -1.83
C PHE A 497 -2.43 -8.85 -1.61
N GLU A 498 -2.34 -10.04 -0.99
CA GLU A 498 -1.08 -10.70 -0.65
C GLU A 498 -0.16 -9.82 0.24
N ILE A 499 -0.75 -8.99 1.11
CA ILE A 499 -0.01 -8.13 2.05
C ILE A 499 0.20 -8.86 3.35
N SER A 500 1.48 -9.05 3.74
CA SER A 500 1.87 -9.66 5.01
C SER A 500 1.90 -8.62 6.12
N LEU A 501 1.23 -8.89 7.23
CA LEU A 501 1.33 -8.09 8.45
C LEU A 501 2.46 -8.64 9.33
N GLN A 502 3.51 -7.85 9.53
CA GLN A 502 4.70 -8.25 10.27
C GLN A 502 4.86 -7.40 11.54
N PRO A 503 5.59 -7.88 12.56
CA PRO A 503 5.94 -7.09 13.73
C PRO A 503 6.64 -5.78 13.35
N TYR A 504 6.16 -4.64 13.89
CA TYR A 504 6.84 -3.35 13.72
C TYR A 504 6.62 -2.46 14.94
N TYR A 505 7.57 -1.56 15.20
CA TYR A 505 7.49 -0.62 16.32
C TYR A 505 6.52 0.52 15.99
N SER A 506 5.48 0.64 16.79
CA SER A 506 4.53 1.76 16.71
C SER A 506 4.53 2.56 18.02
N GLY A 507 5.20 3.72 18.00
CA GLY A 507 5.16 4.65 19.12
C GLY A 507 3.75 5.16 19.42
N GLY A 508 2.89 5.31 18.39
CA GLY A 508 1.50 5.70 18.54
C GLY A 508 0.67 4.66 19.29
N VAL A 509 0.72 3.39 18.88
CA VAL A 509 0.06 2.26 19.59
C VAL A 509 0.62 2.14 21.00
N GLY A 510 1.93 2.24 21.18
CA GLY A 510 2.56 2.17 22.50
C GLY A 510 2.08 3.26 23.45
N ARG A 511 2.02 4.52 23.01
CA ARG A 511 1.63 5.65 23.85
C ARG A 511 0.12 5.84 24.01
N ALA A 512 -0.64 5.51 22.99
CA ALA A 512 -2.08 5.72 23.01
C ALA A 512 -2.89 4.51 23.49
N TRP A 513 -2.40 3.28 23.29
CA TRP A 513 -3.14 2.07 23.61
C TRP A 513 -2.48 1.24 24.72
N LEU A 514 -1.24 0.75 24.49
CA LEU A 514 -0.56 -0.10 25.46
C LEU A 514 -0.34 0.62 26.81
N SER A 515 0.05 1.91 26.78
CA SER A 515 0.27 2.69 28.02
C SER A 515 -1.02 3.01 28.78
N HIS A 516 -2.19 2.81 28.17
CA HIS A 516 -3.49 2.88 28.86
C HIS A 516 -3.89 1.54 29.49
N GLY A 517 -3.11 0.47 29.28
CA GLY A 517 -3.36 -0.86 29.83
C GLY A 517 -4.05 -1.83 28.86
N GLY A 518 -4.23 -1.44 27.59
CA GLY A 518 -4.81 -2.28 26.55
C GLY A 518 -3.83 -3.32 26.01
N ALA A 519 -4.35 -4.41 25.46
CA ALA A 519 -3.63 -5.37 24.63
C ALA A 519 -3.80 -5.03 23.13
N TYR A 520 -2.75 -5.24 22.34
CA TYR A 520 -2.77 -5.03 20.89
C TYR A 520 -2.53 -6.35 20.17
N VAL A 521 -3.41 -6.69 19.23
CA VAL A 521 -3.40 -7.98 18.53
C VAL A 521 -3.37 -7.77 17.02
N VAL A 522 -2.48 -8.47 16.33
CA VAL A 522 -2.37 -8.48 14.87
C VAL A 522 -2.65 -9.88 14.35
N ALA A 523 -3.70 -10.02 13.55
CA ALA A 523 -4.11 -11.29 12.94
C ALA A 523 -3.55 -11.44 11.53
N ASN A 524 -2.89 -12.57 11.26
CA ASN A 524 -2.28 -12.93 9.99
C ASN A 524 -3.22 -13.86 9.20
N ILE A 525 -4.33 -13.31 8.73
CA ILE A 525 -5.42 -14.04 8.12
C ILE A 525 -5.20 -14.32 6.64
N ARG A 526 -5.87 -15.37 6.09
CA ARG A 526 -5.86 -15.67 4.66
C ARG A 526 -6.30 -14.48 3.82
N GLY A 527 -5.79 -14.40 2.59
CA GLY A 527 -5.87 -13.21 1.74
C GLY A 527 -4.65 -12.32 1.87
N GLY A 528 -3.89 -12.39 2.99
CA GLY A 528 -2.56 -11.80 3.16
C GLY A 528 -1.47 -12.60 2.43
N GLY A 529 -0.21 -12.16 2.60
CA GLY A 529 0.98 -12.74 1.97
C GLY A 529 1.84 -13.62 2.86
N GLU A 530 1.45 -13.82 4.11
CA GLU A 530 2.28 -14.41 5.17
C GLU A 530 2.83 -15.81 4.80
N TYR A 531 2.07 -16.57 4.01
CA TYR A 531 2.48 -17.87 3.46
C TYR A 531 2.47 -17.86 1.91
N GLY A 532 2.68 -16.68 1.31
CA GLY A 532 2.79 -16.49 -0.14
C GLY A 532 1.47 -16.56 -0.91
N PRO A 533 1.55 -16.75 -2.26
CA PRO A 533 0.38 -16.68 -3.14
C PRO A 533 -0.72 -17.69 -2.81
N ARG A 534 -0.39 -18.86 -2.27
CA ARG A 534 -1.38 -19.88 -1.89
C ARG A 534 -2.24 -19.42 -0.72
N TRP A 535 -1.65 -18.72 0.26
CA TRP A 535 -2.37 -18.13 1.39
C TRP A 535 -3.32 -17.03 0.94
N HIS A 536 -2.86 -16.18 0.02
CA HIS A 536 -3.68 -15.15 -0.60
C HIS A 536 -4.85 -15.77 -1.39
N GLN A 537 -4.58 -16.71 -2.31
CA GLN A 537 -5.58 -17.31 -3.17
C GLN A 537 -6.60 -18.18 -2.41
N ALA A 538 -6.25 -18.61 -1.19
CA ALA A 538 -7.19 -19.33 -0.32
C ALA A 538 -8.40 -18.50 0.12
N ALA A 539 -8.31 -17.15 0.03
CA ALA A 539 -9.40 -16.22 0.36
C ALA A 539 -9.73 -15.27 -0.80
N LEU A 540 -9.51 -15.67 -2.05
CA LEU A 540 -9.76 -14.85 -3.23
C LEU A 540 -11.19 -15.07 -3.75
N LYS A 541 -11.88 -13.99 -4.18
CA LYS A 541 -13.21 -14.03 -4.84
C LYS A 541 -14.23 -14.87 -4.05
N GLY A 542 -14.80 -15.92 -4.64
CA GLY A 542 -15.78 -16.80 -4.00
C GLY A 542 -15.33 -17.50 -2.72
N LYS A 543 -14.03 -17.45 -2.41
CA LYS A 543 -13.46 -17.97 -1.15
C LYS A 543 -13.28 -16.87 -0.09
N ARG A 544 -13.70 -15.64 -0.35
CA ARG A 544 -13.42 -14.46 0.47
C ARG A 544 -13.87 -14.58 1.92
N LEU A 545 -14.95 -15.29 2.17
CA LEU A 545 -15.44 -15.51 3.54
C LEU A 545 -14.41 -16.15 4.48
N ARG A 546 -13.44 -16.90 3.95
CA ARG A 546 -12.38 -17.52 4.76
C ARG A 546 -11.52 -16.51 5.50
N ALA A 547 -11.25 -15.33 4.91
CA ALA A 547 -10.55 -14.26 5.61
C ALA A 547 -11.32 -13.76 6.83
N TYR A 548 -12.64 -13.67 6.71
CA TYR A 548 -13.52 -13.22 7.80
C TYR A 548 -13.71 -14.30 8.86
N GLU A 549 -13.81 -15.57 8.45
CA GLU A 549 -13.82 -16.74 9.35
C GLU A 549 -12.52 -16.84 10.16
N ASP A 550 -11.36 -16.56 9.52
CA ASP A 550 -10.07 -16.53 10.19
C ASP A 550 -10.01 -15.44 11.26
N PHE A 551 -10.47 -14.22 10.95
CA PHE A 551 -10.44 -13.09 11.87
C PHE A 551 -11.39 -13.32 13.07
N ALA A 552 -12.57 -13.86 12.79
CA ALA A 552 -13.52 -14.25 13.83
C ALA A 552 -12.93 -15.35 14.74
N ALA A 553 -12.26 -16.36 14.16
CA ALA A 553 -11.59 -17.41 14.92
C ALA A 553 -10.49 -16.88 15.85
N VAL A 554 -9.73 -15.87 15.42
CA VAL A 554 -8.75 -15.19 16.30
C VAL A 554 -9.46 -14.48 17.46
N ALA A 555 -10.57 -13.79 17.21
CA ALA A 555 -11.37 -13.16 18.25
C ALA A 555 -11.89 -14.18 19.27
N GLU A 556 -12.44 -15.30 18.78
CA GLU A 556 -12.94 -16.40 19.63
C GLU A 556 -11.81 -17.05 20.46
N ASP A 557 -10.63 -17.23 19.87
CA ASP A 557 -9.46 -17.80 20.56
C ASP A 557 -8.92 -16.86 21.66
N LEU A 558 -8.94 -15.53 21.43
CA LEU A 558 -8.60 -14.53 22.45
C LEU A 558 -9.55 -14.62 23.66
N VAL A 559 -10.85 -14.79 23.41
CA VAL A 559 -11.87 -14.96 24.46
C VAL A 559 -11.69 -16.30 25.17
N ALA A 560 -11.49 -17.40 24.45
CA ALA A 560 -11.25 -18.72 25.00
C ALA A 560 -10.00 -18.77 25.91
N LYS A 561 -8.95 -18.04 25.55
CA LYS A 561 -7.73 -17.88 26.35
C LYS A 561 -7.88 -16.90 27.52
N LYS A 562 -9.03 -16.24 27.63
CA LYS A 562 -9.30 -15.21 28.65
C LYS A 562 -8.30 -14.03 28.57
N ILE A 563 -7.77 -13.75 27.41
CA ILE A 563 -7.00 -12.51 27.14
C ILE A 563 -7.95 -11.32 27.22
N THR A 564 -9.14 -11.48 26.66
CA THR A 564 -10.23 -10.50 26.67
C THR A 564 -11.59 -11.20 26.70
N SER A 565 -12.65 -10.43 26.65
CA SER A 565 -14.02 -10.91 26.45
C SER A 565 -14.78 -9.94 25.53
N GLN A 566 -15.97 -10.33 25.07
CA GLN A 566 -16.73 -9.51 24.11
C GLN A 566 -16.88 -8.04 24.53
N PRO A 567 -17.20 -7.67 25.79
CA PRO A 567 -17.32 -6.27 26.19
C PRO A 567 -16.01 -5.48 26.16
N HIS A 568 -14.88 -6.17 26.05
CA HIS A 568 -13.55 -5.57 26.07
C HIS A 568 -12.78 -5.76 24.76
N LEU A 569 -13.43 -6.30 23.70
CA LEU A 569 -12.79 -6.57 22.41
C LEU A 569 -13.26 -5.57 21.36
N GLY A 570 -12.34 -4.71 20.93
CA GLY A 570 -12.53 -3.81 19.81
C GLY A 570 -11.77 -4.25 18.55
N ALA A 571 -12.28 -3.87 17.38
CA ALA A 571 -11.64 -4.14 16.11
C ALA A 571 -11.34 -2.86 15.32
N LEU A 572 -10.22 -2.82 14.59
CA LEU A 572 -9.83 -1.71 13.73
C LEU A 572 -9.23 -2.22 12.42
N GLY A 573 -9.63 -1.62 11.30
CA GLY A 573 -9.03 -1.90 10.00
C GLY A 573 -9.36 -0.86 8.94
N GLY A 574 -8.41 -0.66 8.02
CA GLY A 574 -8.52 0.32 6.95
C GLY A 574 -8.46 -0.28 5.54
N SER A 575 -9.08 0.39 4.56
CA SER A 575 -9.10 -0.01 3.15
C SER A 575 -9.74 -1.41 2.98
N ASN A 576 -9.02 -2.41 2.48
CA ASN A 576 -9.46 -3.80 2.52
C ASN A 576 -9.69 -4.30 3.97
N GLY A 577 -8.91 -3.82 4.94
CA GLY A 577 -9.18 -4.01 6.36
C GLY A 577 -10.48 -3.33 6.81
N GLY A 578 -10.91 -2.25 6.16
CA GLY A 578 -12.22 -1.64 6.33
C GLY A 578 -13.36 -2.53 5.81
N LEU A 579 -13.16 -3.21 4.68
CA LEU A 579 -14.09 -4.25 4.22
C LEU A 579 -14.18 -5.41 5.22
N LEU A 580 -13.05 -5.81 5.81
CA LEU A 580 -13.02 -6.77 6.93
C LEU A 580 -13.87 -6.27 8.08
N MET A 581 -13.70 -5.01 8.51
CA MET A 581 -14.48 -4.42 9.61
C MET A 581 -15.98 -4.38 9.31
N GLY A 582 -16.39 -3.97 8.10
CA GLY A 582 -17.78 -4.00 7.68
C GLY A 582 -18.38 -5.42 7.68
N ASN A 583 -17.56 -6.44 7.37
CA ASN A 583 -18.00 -7.84 7.47
C ASN A 583 -18.01 -8.35 8.92
N MET A 584 -17.14 -7.86 9.79
CA MET A 584 -17.24 -8.14 11.23
C MET A 584 -18.52 -7.55 11.81
N GLU A 585 -18.89 -6.34 11.40
CA GLU A 585 -20.13 -5.67 11.77
C GLU A 585 -21.36 -6.49 11.36
N THR A 586 -21.41 -6.97 10.11
CA THR A 586 -22.63 -7.59 9.56
C THR A 586 -22.72 -9.09 9.77
N LEU A 587 -21.59 -9.82 9.77
CA LEU A 587 -21.53 -11.29 9.86
C LEU A 587 -21.27 -11.80 11.29
N TYR A 588 -20.51 -11.06 12.10
CA TYR A 588 -20.07 -11.48 13.43
C TYR A 588 -20.30 -10.39 14.50
N PRO A 589 -21.45 -9.70 14.55
CA PRO A 589 -21.69 -8.57 15.44
C PRO A 589 -21.54 -8.92 16.94
N GLN A 590 -21.76 -10.17 17.29
CA GLN A 590 -21.73 -10.65 18.67
C GLN A 590 -20.32 -10.73 19.28
N LEU A 591 -19.26 -10.54 18.48
CA LEU A 591 -17.88 -10.67 18.96
C LEU A 591 -17.30 -9.35 19.51
N TRP A 592 -17.90 -8.21 19.18
CA TRP A 592 -17.26 -6.90 19.33
C TRP A 592 -17.97 -6.00 20.33
N ALA A 593 -17.19 -5.27 21.12
CA ALA A 593 -17.66 -4.14 21.90
C ALA A 593 -17.83 -2.89 21.03
N ALA A 594 -16.90 -2.67 20.08
CA ALA A 594 -16.95 -1.58 19.11
C ALA A 594 -16.04 -1.87 17.91
N ILE A 595 -16.32 -1.22 16.77
CA ILE A 595 -15.55 -1.34 15.54
C ILE A 595 -15.13 0.04 15.03
N VAL A 596 -13.87 0.18 14.56
CA VAL A 596 -13.40 1.32 13.79
C VAL A 596 -13.11 0.88 12.36
N CYS A 597 -13.77 1.52 11.40
CA CYS A 597 -13.78 1.16 9.99
C CYS A 597 -13.24 2.34 9.16
N GLU A 598 -11.97 2.24 8.71
CA GLU A 598 -11.23 3.34 8.10
C GLU A 598 -11.15 3.22 6.59
N VAL A 599 -11.38 4.31 5.85
CA VAL A 599 -11.31 4.42 4.38
C VAL A 599 -11.81 3.15 3.64
N PRO A 600 -13.00 2.64 3.98
CA PRO A 600 -13.42 1.27 3.71
C PRO A 600 -14.05 1.07 2.34
N LEU A 601 -13.96 -0.17 1.80
CA LEU A 601 -14.93 -0.68 0.83
C LEU A 601 -16.13 -1.28 1.60
N LEU A 602 -17.36 -0.93 1.22
CA LEU A 602 -18.56 -1.42 1.93
C LEU A 602 -19.70 -1.76 0.95
N ASP A 603 -19.89 -0.96 -0.09
CA ASP A 603 -20.87 -1.22 -1.15
C ASP A 603 -20.19 -1.96 -2.31
N MET A 604 -20.11 -3.28 -2.15
CA MET A 604 -19.46 -4.13 -3.14
C MET A 604 -20.27 -4.31 -4.43
N LYS A 605 -21.55 -3.86 -4.44
CA LYS A 605 -22.32 -3.82 -5.70
C LYS A 605 -21.85 -2.71 -6.62
N ARG A 606 -21.37 -1.60 -6.06
CA ARG A 606 -20.99 -0.41 -6.82
C ARG A 606 -19.50 -0.13 -6.85
N TYR A 607 -18.68 -0.91 -6.14
CA TYR A 607 -17.27 -0.59 -5.97
C TYR A 607 -16.50 -0.41 -7.28
N THR A 608 -16.87 -1.15 -8.35
CA THR A 608 -16.23 -1.05 -9.67
C THR A 608 -16.56 0.24 -10.42
N HIS A 609 -17.59 0.96 -9.98
CA HIS A 609 -18.03 2.23 -10.55
C HIS A 609 -17.59 3.45 -9.74
N LEU A 610 -16.85 3.22 -8.66
CA LEU A 610 -16.36 4.26 -7.74
C LEU A 610 -14.83 4.32 -7.76
N SER A 611 -14.28 5.51 -7.99
CA SER A 611 -12.84 5.78 -7.93
C SER A 611 -12.00 4.76 -8.71
N ALA A 612 -11.00 4.12 -8.09
CA ALA A 612 -10.16 3.10 -8.73
C ALA A 612 -10.71 1.66 -8.59
N GLY A 613 -11.97 1.49 -8.16
CA GLY A 613 -12.53 0.20 -7.79
C GLY A 613 -12.47 -0.88 -8.87
N ALA A 614 -12.62 -0.53 -10.15
CA ALA A 614 -12.52 -1.50 -11.25
C ALA A 614 -11.15 -2.23 -11.28
N SER A 615 -10.09 -1.64 -10.69
CA SER A 615 -8.77 -2.27 -10.60
C SER A 615 -8.72 -3.51 -9.72
N TRP A 616 -9.73 -3.74 -8.85
CA TRP A 616 -9.72 -4.83 -7.85
C TRP A 616 -10.61 -6.02 -8.21
N MET A 617 -11.11 -6.09 -9.44
CA MET A 617 -11.93 -7.24 -9.89
C MET A 617 -11.16 -8.58 -9.83
N ALA A 618 -9.83 -8.54 -9.90
CA ALA A 618 -9.01 -9.72 -9.68
C ALA A 618 -9.07 -10.25 -8.24
N GLU A 619 -9.25 -9.35 -7.26
CA GLU A 619 -9.38 -9.69 -5.84
C GLU A 619 -10.81 -10.12 -5.47
N TYR A 620 -11.81 -9.34 -5.90
CA TYR A 620 -13.18 -9.48 -5.39
C TYR A 620 -14.18 -10.07 -6.40
N GLY A 621 -13.88 -10.01 -7.70
CA GLY A 621 -14.85 -10.34 -8.78
C GLY A 621 -15.53 -9.11 -9.35
N ASP A 622 -16.32 -9.31 -10.40
CA ASP A 622 -17.05 -8.26 -11.11
C ASP A 622 -18.54 -8.25 -10.68
N PRO A 623 -19.01 -7.26 -9.89
CA PRO A 623 -20.40 -7.24 -9.39
C PRO A 623 -21.46 -7.08 -10.48
N ASP A 624 -21.07 -6.69 -11.70
CA ASP A 624 -21.98 -6.57 -12.82
C ASP A 624 -22.24 -7.92 -13.53
N LYS A 625 -21.42 -8.93 -13.24
CA LYS A 625 -21.65 -10.31 -13.64
C LYS A 625 -22.51 -11.03 -12.61
N PRO A 626 -23.66 -11.61 -13.01
CA PRO A 626 -24.53 -12.31 -12.07
C PRO A 626 -23.84 -13.43 -11.28
N GLU A 627 -22.94 -14.18 -11.93
CA GLU A 627 -22.18 -15.26 -11.32
C GLU A 627 -21.21 -14.75 -10.24
N ASP A 628 -20.55 -13.62 -10.45
CA ASP A 628 -19.65 -13.01 -9.48
C ASP A 628 -20.47 -12.33 -8.36
N TRP A 629 -21.56 -11.64 -8.72
CA TRP A 629 -22.44 -11.05 -7.72
C TRP A 629 -23.03 -12.08 -6.76
N ALA A 630 -23.27 -13.30 -7.23
CA ALA A 630 -23.79 -14.38 -6.39
C ALA A 630 -22.92 -14.66 -5.16
N PHE A 631 -21.58 -14.55 -5.27
CA PHE A 631 -20.69 -14.67 -4.13
C PHE A 631 -20.31 -13.30 -3.51
N ILE A 632 -20.15 -12.23 -4.28
CA ILE A 632 -19.78 -10.90 -3.76
C ILE A 632 -20.81 -10.40 -2.74
N LYS A 633 -22.11 -10.58 -3.00
CA LYS A 633 -23.17 -10.16 -2.08
C LYS A 633 -23.06 -10.78 -0.69
N THR A 634 -22.42 -11.96 -0.56
CA THR A 634 -22.26 -12.63 0.73
C THR A 634 -21.29 -11.89 1.68
N PHE A 635 -20.44 -11.02 1.12
CA PHE A 635 -19.51 -10.20 1.86
C PHE A 635 -19.60 -8.70 1.50
N SER A 636 -20.78 -8.25 1.13
CA SER A 636 -21.04 -6.84 0.84
C SER A 636 -21.75 -6.17 2.01
N PRO A 637 -21.04 -5.50 2.93
CA PRO A 637 -21.62 -5.00 4.19
C PRO A 637 -22.82 -4.09 3.96
N TYR A 638 -22.74 -3.17 3.01
CA TYR A 638 -23.81 -2.22 2.71
C TYR A 638 -25.13 -2.91 2.32
N GLN A 639 -25.07 -4.03 1.58
CA GLN A 639 -26.25 -4.81 1.24
C GLN A 639 -26.71 -5.76 2.35
N ASN A 640 -25.79 -6.11 3.28
CA ASN A 640 -26.04 -7.11 4.32
C ASN A 640 -26.49 -6.50 5.65
N VAL A 641 -26.42 -5.18 5.82
CA VAL A 641 -26.95 -4.52 7.03
C VAL A 641 -28.50 -4.59 7.02
N GLU A 642 -29.07 -5.03 8.14
CA GLU A 642 -30.50 -5.30 8.29
C GLU A 642 -31.12 -4.38 9.35
N LYS A 643 -32.25 -3.74 9.01
CA LYS A 643 -32.98 -2.89 9.95
C LYS A 643 -33.51 -3.71 11.14
N GLY A 644 -33.21 -3.24 12.35
CA GLY A 644 -33.66 -3.86 13.61
C GLY A 644 -32.80 -5.02 14.12
N LYS A 645 -31.77 -5.43 13.39
CA LYS A 645 -30.70 -6.30 13.90
C LYS A 645 -29.80 -5.47 14.80
N LYS A 646 -29.33 -6.06 15.88
CA LYS A 646 -28.39 -5.38 16.81
C LYS A 646 -26.98 -5.48 16.28
N TYR A 647 -26.33 -4.34 16.13
CA TYR A 647 -24.94 -4.20 15.75
C TYR A 647 -24.12 -3.55 16.89
N PRO A 648 -22.81 -3.82 16.99
CA PRO A 648 -21.95 -3.07 17.89
C PRO A 648 -21.83 -1.60 17.47
N PRO A 649 -21.52 -0.67 18.37
CA PRO A 649 -21.18 0.70 17.98
C PRO A 649 -20.05 0.72 16.94
N ILE A 650 -20.19 1.53 15.87
CA ILE A 650 -19.20 1.64 14.80
C ILE A 650 -18.82 3.08 14.52
N LEU A 651 -17.50 3.32 14.34
CA LEU A 651 -16.96 4.58 13.85
C LEU A 651 -16.43 4.39 12.43
N PHE A 652 -17.02 5.09 11.47
CA PHE A 652 -16.48 5.22 10.12
C PHE A 652 -15.57 6.43 10.02
N THR A 653 -14.36 6.25 9.47
CA THR A 653 -13.48 7.36 9.11
C THR A 653 -13.09 7.29 7.64
N THR A 654 -13.05 8.44 6.96
CA THR A 654 -12.67 8.53 5.56
C THR A 654 -12.10 9.92 5.23
N SER A 655 -11.84 10.18 3.96
CA SER A 655 -11.33 11.46 3.47
C SER A 655 -11.99 11.87 2.17
N THR A 656 -12.33 13.16 2.04
CA THR A 656 -13.02 13.71 0.86
C THR A 656 -12.22 13.46 -0.43
N ARG A 657 -10.91 13.54 -0.33
CA ARG A 657 -10.00 13.41 -1.47
C ARG A 657 -9.44 12.00 -1.66
N ASP A 658 -10.07 10.99 -1.10
CA ASP A 658 -9.77 9.59 -1.38
C ASP A 658 -10.27 9.21 -2.78
N ASP A 659 -9.38 9.29 -3.79
CA ASP A 659 -9.64 8.93 -5.18
C ASP A 659 -9.25 7.48 -5.51
N ARG A 660 -8.91 6.70 -4.48
CA ARG A 660 -8.65 5.27 -4.57
C ARG A 660 -9.90 4.46 -4.28
N VAL A 661 -10.41 4.52 -3.05
CA VAL A 661 -11.64 3.82 -2.62
C VAL A 661 -12.86 4.72 -2.75
N GLY A 662 -12.71 5.99 -2.37
CA GLY A 662 -13.76 7.00 -2.39
C GLY A 662 -14.55 7.09 -1.09
N PRO A 663 -14.89 8.31 -0.62
CA PRO A 663 -15.62 8.52 0.62
C PRO A 663 -17.07 8.03 0.56
N ALA A 664 -17.62 7.86 -0.64
CA ALA A 664 -18.99 7.38 -0.88
C ALA A 664 -19.30 6.06 -0.17
N GLN A 665 -18.34 5.17 -0.10
CA GLN A 665 -18.45 3.86 0.55
C GLN A 665 -18.82 4.01 2.04
N ALA A 666 -18.05 4.79 2.79
CA ALA A 666 -18.30 5.05 4.21
C ALA A 666 -19.54 5.92 4.42
N ARG A 667 -19.75 6.96 3.61
CA ARG A 667 -20.92 7.85 3.69
C ARG A 667 -22.24 7.10 3.57
N LYS A 668 -22.35 6.25 2.55
CA LYS A 668 -23.57 5.47 2.27
C LYS A 668 -23.88 4.48 3.38
N MET A 669 -22.88 3.74 3.85
CA MET A 669 -23.08 2.78 4.94
C MET A 669 -23.49 3.48 6.23
N ALA A 670 -22.80 4.56 6.60
CA ALA A 670 -23.12 5.35 7.78
C ALA A 670 -24.55 5.94 7.71
N ALA A 671 -24.93 6.52 6.56
CA ALA A 671 -26.27 7.08 6.37
C ALA A 671 -27.37 6.01 6.53
N ARG A 672 -27.16 4.82 5.95
CA ARG A 672 -28.09 3.70 6.02
C ARG A 672 -28.26 3.17 7.44
N MET A 673 -27.16 2.95 8.14
CA MET A 673 -27.19 2.46 9.53
C MET A 673 -27.81 3.49 10.48
N ILE A 674 -27.48 4.78 10.35
CA ILE A 674 -28.13 5.87 11.11
C ILE A 674 -29.64 5.87 10.90
N GLU A 675 -30.10 5.72 9.66
CA GLU A 675 -31.57 5.64 9.38
C GLU A 675 -32.20 4.39 9.99
N PHE A 676 -31.45 3.29 10.14
CA PHE A 676 -31.93 2.09 10.80
C PHE A 676 -31.95 2.20 12.33
N GLY A 677 -31.33 3.24 12.88
CA GLY A 677 -31.29 3.53 14.32
C GLY A 677 -30.10 2.90 15.05
N ASP A 678 -29.06 2.50 14.31
CA ASP A 678 -27.84 1.92 14.87
C ASP A 678 -26.92 3.01 15.49
N ASP A 679 -26.04 2.61 16.42
CA ASP A 679 -25.05 3.53 17.04
C ASP A 679 -23.87 3.73 16.12
N VAL A 680 -23.93 4.77 15.30
CA VAL A 680 -22.93 5.11 14.28
C VAL A 680 -22.31 6.45 14.56
N SER A 681 -20.98 6.50 14.54
CA SER A 681 -20.19 7.72 14.47
C SER A 681 -19.49 7.81 13.09
N PHE A 682 -19.34 9.01 12.58
CA PHE A 682 -18.74 9.26 11.26
C PHE A 682 -17.83 10.48 11.29
N TYR A 683 -16.63 10.34 10.75
CA TYR A 683 -15.72 11.47 10.57
C TYR A 683 -15.03 11.41 9.20
N GLU A 684 -15.07 12.50 8.46
CA GLU A 684 -14.40 12.64 7.18
C GLU A 684 -13.41 13.80 7.20
N ASN A 685 -12.14 13.50 6.96
CA ASN A 685 -11.12 14.54 6.78
C ASN A 685 -11.28 15.19 5.38
N ILE A 686 -11.54 16.49 5.38
CA ILE A 686 -11.83 17.25 4.14
C ILE A 686 -10.60 17.38 3.23
N GLU A 687 -9.38 17.32 3.77
CA GLU A 687 -8.15 17.54 3.02
C GLU A 687 -7.37 16.24 2.69
N GLY A 688 -7.63 15.18 3.39
CA GLY A 688 -6.84 13.94 3.26
C GLY A 688 -7.23 13.08 2.05
N GLY A 689 -6.25 12.36 1.49
CA GLY A 689 -6.45 11.29 0.50
C GLY A 689 -6.70 9.92 1.16
N HIS A 690 -6.37 8.82 0.46
CA HIS A 690 -6.55 7.45 0.99
C HIS A 690 -5.72 7.17 2.26
N GLY A 691 -4.62 7.88 2.48
CA GLY A 691 -3.86 7.87 3.75
C GLY A 691 -4.55 8.61 4.91
N ALA A 692 -5.79 9.05 4.74
CA ALA A 692 -6.66 9.73 5.69
C ALA A 692 -6.20 11.13 6.14
N ALA A 693 -4.96 11.56 5.88
CA ALA A 693 -4.40 12.82 6.37
C ALA A 693 -3.39 13.45 5.41
N ALA A 694 -3.38 14.75 5.29
CA ALA A 694 -2.41 15.50 4.48
C ALA A 694 -1.14 15.89 5.29
N ASP A 695 -1.24 15.94 6.61
CA ASP A 695 -0.15 16.27 7.52
C ASP A 695 -0.20 15.49 8.85
N ASN A 696 0.83 15.63 9.69
CA ASN A 696 0.94 14.93 10.97
C ASN A 696 -0.17 15.30 11.97
N LYS A 697 -0.67 16.54 11.94
CA LYS A 697 -1.74 16.97 12.87
C LYS A 697 -3.06 16.28 12.55
N GLN A 698 -3.38 16.20 11.26
CA GLN A 698 -4.56 15.48 10.78
C GLN A 698 -4.43 13.98 11.08
N ALA A 699 -3.27 13.38 10.81
CA ALA A 699 -3.00 11.97 11.12
C ALA A 699 -3.11 11.67 12.62
N ALA A 700 -2.56 12.54 13.47
CA ALA A 700 -2.66 12.40 14.91
C ALA A 700 -4.10 12.54 15.42
N PHE A 701 -4.89 13.45 14.82
CA PHE A 701 -6.31 13.63 15.14
C PHE A 701 -7.10 12.36 14.79
N MET A 702 -6.94 11.84 13.58
CA MET A 702 -7.64 10.63 13.11
C MET A 702 -7.32 9.42 13.98
N SER A 703 -6.03 9.19 14.26
CA SER A 703 -5.59 8.08 15.11
C SER A 703 -6.08 8.22 16.55
N ALA A 704 -6.04 9.44 17.11
CA ALA A 704 -6.57 9.70 18.45
C ALA A 704 -8.08 9.48 18.53
N LEU A 705 -8.82 9.84 17.50
CA LEU A 705 -10.26 9.61 17.42
C LEU A 705 -10.58 8.10 17.45
N ALA A 706 -9.86 7.31 16.66
CA ALA A 706 -10.01 5.86 16.60
C ALA A 706 -9.68 5.20 17.96
N PHE A 707 -8.54 5.55 18.57
CA PHE A 707 -8.15 4.98 19.86
C PHE A 707 -9.05 5.44 21.01
N THR A 708 -9.47 6.71 21.06
CA THR A 708 -10.40 7.19 22.07
C THR A 708 -11.74 6.48 21.95
N TYR A 709 -12.26 6.38 20.73
CA TYR A 709 -13.51 5.67 20.47
C TYR A 709 -13.47 4.22 20.99
N LEU A 710 -12.44 3.46 20.59
CA LEU A 710 -12.30 2.08 21.03
C LEU A 710 -12.10 1.99 22.54
N TRP A 711 -11.29 2.86 23.12
CA TRP A 711 -11.05 2.85 24.57
C TRP A 711 -12.32 3.06 25.37
N GLU A 712 -13.16 4.01 24.98
CA GLU A 712 -14.42 4.29 25.68
C GLU A 712 -15.41 3.14 25.64
N HIS A 713 -15.36 2.30 24.63
CA HIS A 713 -16.27 1.15 24.46
C HIS A 713 -15.69 -0.18 24.99
N THR A 714 -14.38 -0.25 25.27
CA THR A 714 -13.74 -1.52 25.66
C THR A 714 -13.20 -1.53 27.10
N LYS A 715 -13.04 -0.35 27.74
CA LYS A 715 -12.55 -0.19 29.13
C LYS A 715 -13.50 -0.74 30.18
#